data_fa2cd06867b13b64f40320f1042bc152
#
_entry.id   fa2cd06867b13b64f40320f1042bc152
#
_cell.length_a   1.000
_cell.length_b   1.000
_cell.length_c   1.000
_cell.angle_alpha   90.00
_cell.angle_beta   90.00
_cell.angle_gamma   90.00
#
_symmetry.space_group_name_H-M   'P 1'
#
loop_
_entity.id
_entity.type
_entity.pdbx_description
1 polymer ?
#
loop_
_entity_poly.entity_id
_entity_poly.type
_entity_poly.pdbx_seq_one_letter_code
_entity_poly.pdbx_strand_id
1 'polypeptide(L)'
;MSYISLLLIFIKIIITTFNISIIFLSNKKEVYIDIDNHISEYENDYDFSNFSTDIKLLAFYIPEIKKHYETQNNNHSSLEYSKIIMPIHKTNNLPQNYKNEIIRESEYYQIPDIKRFLYQIELAKSHGIYGFAIYYNLIFQKQLLKKFLVTFLNNKTIEFHFLLILNFQRIYKEENINENKNFVQKIIKDIKDYLVDFRYIKINKKPALGIYEPEKISKLEEIVEFLRKKSKEFGIGEIFIILFKKKSTNNYFSKLNLFDAYYEFPTINNLKTRFLNKKKVLPYSQILYKNAEYKDENLKLLQFRGNMPLFDENFGNNESYDFDYYSPEQFYILNKIFIEWTVKKYDSKLQFIFINSLNEWNKGKLFENDKKYGYSLLNSLSKALFNLSYINNYNLINLNKSTTIAIQAHVYYEDLISEIIQKTNNIPVSFDLYVSTDSEYKKKYITNYILNHSIANKFEIGIFNNKGRDVLPLLIQLRRKIKKYKYFCHIHTKKSLHNNFGDEWRNYLFNNLLGDKAIISEILTEFEDKMNLGIIFPEIYYKVFITYGKNILGANLKSMESLLKKIAPYLKISIKNLDFPMGNMFWAKVKSVFQIFHLNFYEQFPKENKQIDGTIMHGIERIWIYLVKYNHFYYKKIFKHL
;
A
#
# COMPACT_ATOMS: atom_id res chain seq x y z
N MET A 1 -1.93 42.49 -33.47
CA MET A 1 -2.31 41.10 -33.15
C MET A 1 -3.72 41.12 -32.62
N SER A 2 -4.65 40.45 -33.30
CA SER A 2 -6.05 40.48 -32.93
C SER A 2 -6.30 39.64 -31.64
N TYR A 3 -7.31 40.02 -30.86
CA TYR A 3 -7.72 39.34 -29.63
C TYR A 3 -7.92 37.80 -29.84
N ILE A 4 -8.28 37.42 -31.05
CA ILE A 4 -8.44 36.00 -31.46
C ILE A 4 -7.09 35.26 -31.48
N SER A 5 -5.99 35.93 -31.86
CA SER A 5 -4.65 35.30 -31.88
C SER A 5 -4.10 35.07 -30.47
N LEU A 6 -4.41 35.97 -29.52
CA LEU A 6 -4.06 35.79 -28.11
C LEU A 6 -4.89 34.67 -27.44
N LEU A 7 -6.18 34.57 -27.78
CA LEU A 7 -7.04 33.53 -27.27
C LEU A 7 -6.61 32.14 -27.77
N LEU A 8 -6.22 32.03 -29.03
CA LEU A 8 -5.70 30.79 -29.62
C LEU A 8 -4.34 30.37 -29.02
N ILE A 9 -3.49 31.31 -28.67
CA ILE A 9 -2.22 31.03 -27.97
C ILE A 9 -2.51 30.58 -26.54
N PHE A 10 -3.45 31.20 -25.85
CA PHE A 10 -3.84 30.80 -24.47
C PHE A 10 -4.47 29.41 -24.43
N ILE A 11 -5.32 29.08 -25.42
CA ILE A 11 -5.90 27.73 -25.58
C ILE A 11 -4.82 26.71 -25.90
N LYS A 12 -3.82 27.05 -26.71
CA LYS A 12 -2.71 26.16 -27.05
C LYS A 12 -1.78 25.89 -25.85
N ILE A 13 -1.56 26.89 -25.00
CA ILE A 13 -0.79 26.75 -23.76
C ILE A 13 -1.54 25.86 -22.74
N ILE A 14 -2.85 26.02 -22.62
CA ILE A 14 -3.68 25.17 -21.74
C ILE A 14 -3.67 23.70 -22.21
N ILE A 15 -3.70 23.46 -23.51
CA ILE A 15 -3.64 22.10 -24.08
C ILE A 15 -2.28 21.44 -23.91
N THR A 16 -1.18 22.21 -23.92
CA THR A 16 0.17 21.67 -23.74
C THR A 16 0.61 21.48 -22.28
N THR A 17 0.02 22.21 -21.34
CA THR A 17 0.31 22.03 -19.90
C THR A 17 -0.51 20.94 -19.23
N PHE A 18 -1.64 20.55 -19.81
CA PHE A 18 -2.40 19.40 -19.41
C PHE A 18 -2.26 18.35 -20.51
N ASN A 19 -1.58 17.25 -20.28
CA ASN A 19 -1.52 16.09 -21.19
C ASN A 19 -2.92 15.43 -21.30
N ILE A 20 -3.87 16.16 -21.90
CA ILE A 20 -5.18 15.63 -22.28
C ILE A 20 -5.04 15.24 -23.75
N SER A 21 -4.84 13.97 -24.01
CA SER A 21 -4.95 13.40 -25.36
C SER A 21 -6.40 13.43 -25.80
N ILE A 22 -6.88 14.59 -26.30
CA ILE A 22 -8.15 14.68 -26.98
C ILE A 22 -7.87 14.37 -28.47
N ILE A 23 -8.10 13.16 -28.88
CA ILE A 23 -8.12 12.79 -30.30
C ILE A 23 -9.41 13.32 -30.91
N PHE A 24 -9.31 14.38 -31.72
CA PHE A 24 -10.41 14.90 -32.53
C PHE A 24 -10.50 14.12 -33.85
N LEU A 25 -11.47 13.22 -33.96
CA LEU A 25 -11.91 12.66 -35.24
C LEU A 25 -13.34 13.13 -35.56
N SER A 26 -13.57 13.54 -36.79
CA SER A 26 -14.84 14.09 -37.27
C SER A 26 -15.95 13.05 -37.32
N ASN A 27 -17.17 13.50 -36.97
CA ASN A 27 -18.46 12.83 -37.02
C ASN A 27 -18.78 11.79 -35.95
N LYS A 28 -19.66 12.20 -35.01
CA LYS A 28 -20.23 11.43 -33.87
C LYS A 28 -19.18 10.84 -32.92
N LYS A 29 -18.67 11.69 -32.03
CA LYS A 29 -17.61 11.27 -31.11
C LYS A 29 -18.18 10.63 -29.85
N GLU A 30 -17.87 9.37 -29.70
CA GLU A 30 -17.95 8.64 -28.46
C GLU A 30 -16.73 8.98 -27.61
N VAL A 31 -16.94 9.61 -26.44
CA VAL A 31 -15.83 9.91 -25.51
C VAL A 31 -15.67 8.73 -24.59
N TYR A 32 -14.59 7.98 -24.75
CA TYR A 32 -14.16 7.01 -23.75
C TYR A 32 -13.43 7.76 -22.63
N ILE A 33 -13.93 7.67 -21.41
CA ILE A 33 -13.20 8.13 -20.24
C ILE A 33 -12.33 6.97 -19.77
N ASP A 34 -11.02 7.16 -19.84
CA ASP A 34 -10.08 6.23 -19.21
C ASP A 34 -10.23 6.35 -17.69
N ILE A 35 -10.65 5.25 -17.05
CA ILE A 35 -10.91 5.20 -15.63
C ILE A 35 -9.61 5.02 -14.83
N ASP A 36 -8.50 4.71 -15.48
CA ASP A 36 -7.23 4.38 -14.83
C ASP A 36 -6.41 5.59 -14.34
N ASN A 37 -6.85 6.82 -14.57
CA ASN A 37 -6.18 8.01 -14.04
C ASN A 37 -6.41 8.15 -12.53
N HIS A 38 -5.67 7.38 -11.74
CA HIS A 38 -5.52 7.62 -10.31
C HIS A 38 -4.73 8.92 -10.07
N ILE A 39 -4.95 9.54 -8.89
CA ILE A 39 -4.01 10.55 -8.38
C ILE A 39 -2.64 9.90 -8.36
N SER A 40 -1.65 10.60 -8.89
CA SER A 40 -0.26 10.18 -8.74
C SER A 40 0.08 10.18 -7.24
N GLU A 41 0.37 9.00 -6.71
CA GLU A 41 0.93 8.83 -5.37
C GLU A 41 2.45 9.09 -5.37
N TYR A 42 2.93 9.76 -6.41
CA TYR A 42 4.32 10.14 -6.58
C TYR A 42 4.71 11.18 -5.56
N GLU A 43 5.71 10.88 -4.75
CA GLU A 43 6.33 11.82 -3.82
C GLU A 43 7.79 12.10 -4.21
N ASN A 44 8.23 13.32 -3.89
CA ASN A 44 9.64 13.68 -3.95
C ASN A 44 10.39 13.04 -2.76
N ASP A 45 11.72 13.13 -2.83
CA ASP A 45 12.61 12.76 -1.74
C ASP A 45 12.40 13.70 -0.54
N TYR A 46 12.20 13.12 0.65
CA TYR A 46 12.18 13.83 1.92
C TYR A 46 13.34 13.32 2.78
N ASP A 47 14.02 14.24 3.44
CA ASP A 47 15.10 13.92 4.35
C ASP A 47 14.57 13.74 5.77
N PHE A 48 14.71 12.55 6.33
CA PHE A 48 14.30 12.19 7.69
C PHE A 48 15.50 12.07 8.65
N SER A 49 16.70 12.50 8.27
CA SER A 49 17.93 12.36 9.06
C SER A 49 17.88 13.06 10.43
N ASN A 50 17.00 14.04 10.59
CA ASN A 50 16.77 14.74 11.85
C ASN A 50 15.91 13.97 12.86
N PHE A 51 15.30 12.85 12.47
CA PHE A 51 14.50 12.01 13.35
C PHE A 51 15.33 10.86 13.90
N SER A 52 15.00 10.41 15.09
CA SER A 52 15.66 9.27 15.75
C SER A 52 14.66 8.24 16.24
N THR A 53 15.09 6.98 16.33
CA THR A 53 14.28 5.87 16.82
C THR A 53 15.18 4.78 17.40
N ASP A 54 14.66 4.01 18.36
CA ASP A 54 15.33 2.81 18.88
C ASP A 54 15.24 1.60 17.95
N ILE A 55 14.35 1.66 16.96
CA ILE A 55 14.12 0.57 16.01
C ILE A 55 15.28 0.48 15.04
N LYS A 56 15.86 -0.70 14.93
CA LYS A 56 16.93 -1.00 14.00
C LYS A 56 16.36 -1.63 12.73
N LEU A 57 16.06 -0.77 11.75
CA LEU A 57 15.52 -1.17 10.47
C LEU A 57 16.64 -1.67 9.55
N LEU A 58 16.59 -2.92 9.14
CA LEU A 58 17.58 -3.55 8.27
C LEU A 58 16.99 -3.85 6.90
N ALA A 59 17.54 -3.26 5.86
CA ALA A 59 17.12 -3.58 4.50
C ALA A 59 17.99 -4.72 3.92
N PHE A 60 17.33 -5.72 3.34
CA PHE A 60 18.05 -6.70 2.53
C PHE A 60 18.72 -6.01 1.36
N TYR A 61 19.97 -6.33 1.14
CA TYR A 61 20.78 -5.79 0.05
C TYR A 61 21.36 -6.92 -0.78
N ILE A 62 21.10 -6.88 -2.09
CA ILE A 62 21.60 -7.86 -3.04
C ILE A 62 22.66 -7.19 -3.90
N PRO A 63 23.95 -7.53 -3.73
CA PRO A 63 25.03 -6.91 -4.50
C PRO A 63 25.07 -7.31 -5.98
N GLU A 64 24.15 -8.15 -6.43
CA GLU A 64 24.13 -8.72 -7.77
C GLU A 64 23.02 -8.12 -8.61
N ILE A 65 23.39 -7.51 -9.73
CA ILE A 65 22.45 -7.23 -10.82
C ILE A 65 22.76 -8.22 -11.94
N LYS A 66 21.91 -9.21 -12.15
CA LYS A 66 22.03 -10.10 -13.31
C LYS A 66 21.80 -9.30 -14.59
N LYS A 67 22.73 -9.37 -15.56
CA LYS A 67 22.38 -9.03 -16.94
C LYS A 67 21.16 -9.85 -17.33
N HIS A 68 20.10 -9.21 -17.75
CA HIS A 68 19.05 -9.89 -18.49
C HIS A 68 19.72 -10.45 -19.75
N TYR A 69 19.88 -11.78 -19.80
CA TYR A 69 20.12 -12.42 -21.09
C TYR A 69 18.89 -12.08 -21.91
N GLU A 70 19.08 -11.42 -23.04
CA GLU A 70 18.11 -11.37 -24.12
C GLU A 70 17.84 -12.83 -24.52
N THR A 71 16.88 -13.45 -23.84
CA THR A 71 16.25 -14.64 -24.38
C THR A 71 15.46 -14.17 -25.58
N GLN A 72 15.83 -14.63 -26.73
CA GLN A 72 15.17 -14.45 -28.03
C GLN A 72 13.74 -15.02 -28.05
N ASN A 73 12.99 -14.89 -27.00
CA ASN A 73 11.57 -15.27 -26.95
C ASN A 73 10.75 -14.05 -26.54
N ASN A 74 10.05 -13.54 -27.55
CA ASN A 74 9.06 -12.46 -27.50
C ASN A 74 7.95 -12.71 -26.49
N ASN A 75 8.13 -12.37 -25.23
CA ASN A 75 7.05 -12.25 -24.27
C ASN A 75 6.94 -10.80 -23.81
N HIS A 76 6.00 -10.07 -24.39
CA HIS A 76 5.75 -8.65 -24.21
C HIS A 76 5.43 -8.19 -22.79
N SER A 77 5.13 -9.09 -21.85
CA SER A 77 4.70 -8.73 -20.50
C SER A 77 5.83 -8.31 -19.55
N SER A 78 7.03 -8.88 -19.68
CA SER A 78 8.17 -8.53 -18.81
C SER A 78 8.82 -7.18 -19.18
N LEU A 79 8.74 -6.80 -20.47
CA LEU A 79 9.25 -5.53 -20.97
C LEU A 79 8.37 -4.32 -20.55
N GLU A 80 7.06 -4.51 -20.43
CA GLU A 80 6.16 -3.43 -19.98
C GLU A 80 6.36 -3.12 -18.49
N TYR A 81 6.57 -4.11 -17.63
CA TYR A 81 6.80 -3.89 -16.20
C TYR A 81 8.17 -3.23 -15.95
N SER A 82 9.22 -3.64 -16.66
CA SER A 82 10.54 -2.99 -16.55
C SER A 82 10.54 -1.55 -17.05
N LYS A 83 9.64 -1.19 -17.98
CA LYS A 83 9.44 0.19 -18.45
C LYS A 83 8.66 1.05 -17.44
N ILE A 84 7.80 0.43 -16.61
CA ILE A 84 6.98 1.13 -15.61
C ILE A 84 7.76 1.42 -14.34
N ILE A 85 8.72 0.56 -13.98
CA ILE A 85 9.47 0.61 -12.72
C ILE A 85 10.94 0.89 -13.02
N MET A 86 11.29 2.09 -13.45
CA MET A 86 12.69 2.53 -13.56
C MET A 86 12.99 3.62 -12.53
N PRO A 87 14.14 3.55 -11.82
CA PRO A 87 14.53 4.59 -10.86
C PRO A 87 14.65 5.95 -11.55
N ILE A 88 14.15 6.98 -10.90
CA ILE A 88 14.35 8.36 -11.33
C ILE A 88 15.53 8.90 -10.54
N HIS A 89 16.69 9.02 -11.19
CA HIS A 89 17.79 9.73 -10.58
C HIS A 89 17.54 11.25 -10.72
N LYS A 90 17.13 11.89 -9.63
CA LYS A 90 17.22 13.35 -9.52
C LYS A 90 18.68 13.72 -9.19
N THR A 91 19.36 14.29 -10.16
CA THR A 91 20.76 14.75 -10.04
C THR A 91 20.95 15.93 -9.08
N ASN A 92 19.88 16.47 -8.50
CA ASN A 92 19.94 17.73 -7.74
C ASN A 92 20.52 17.59 -6.33
N ASN A 93 20.43 16.42 -5.70
CA ASN A 93 20.93 16.17 -4.34
C ASN A 93 22.20 15.32 -4.28
N LEU A 94 22.76 14.95 -5.42
CA LEU A 94 24.05 14.28 -5.46
C LEU A 94 25.19 15.31 -5.24
N PRO A 95 26.26 14.94 -4.52
CA PRO A 95 27.45 15.76 -4.45
C PRO A 95 27.90 16.21 -5.82
N GLN A 96 28.46 17.42 -5.92
CA GLN A 96 28.75 18.10 -7.20
C GLN A 96 29.58 17.27 -8.19
N ASN A 97 30.39 16.34 -7.67
CA ASN A 97 31.23 15.38 -8.42
C ASN A 97 30.43 14.30 -9.17
N TYR A 98 29.14 14.11 -8.86
CA TYR A 98 28.28 13.07 -9.43
C TYR A 98 27.23 13.58 -10.41
N LYS A 99 27.13 14.91 -10.58
CA LYS A 99 26.09 15.57 -11.40
C LYS A 99 26.18 15.32 -12.91
N ASN A 100 27.32 14.84 -13.40
CA ASN A 100 27.60 14.76 -14.84
C ASN A 100 27.42 13.37 -15.47
N GLU A 101 27.05 12.36 -14.71
CA GLU A 101 26.79 11.02 -15.25
C GLU A 101 25.28 10.75 -15.34
N ILE A 102 24.68 11.11 -16.48
CA ILE A 102 23.35 10.62 -16.86
C ILE A 102 23.51 9.13 -17.18
N ILE A 103 23.05 8.27 -16.27
CA ILE A 103 23.04 6.82 -16.51
C ILE A 103 22.03 6.54 -17.63
N ARG A 104 22.51 6.06 -18.78
CA ARG A 104 21.67 5.64 -19.90
C ARG A 104 20.83 4.43 -19.51
N GLU A 105 19.65 4.27 -20.10
CA GLU A 105 18.73 3.17 -19.80
C GLU A 105 19.36 1.75 -19.90
N SER A 106 20.40 1.58 -20.71
CA SER A 106 21.17 0.33 -20.87
C SER A 106 22.15 0.04 -19.74
N GLU A 107 22.41 0.99 -18.84
CA GLU A 107 23.44 0.88 -17.78
C GLU A 107 22.86 0.40 -16.44
N TYR A 108 21.53 0.26 -16.34
CA TYR A 108 20.83 -0.20 -15.12
C TYR A 108 21.19 -1.62 -14.67
N TYR A 109 21.78 -2.41 -15.56
CA TYR A 109 22.12 -3.81 -15.31
C TYR A 109 23.61 -4.04 -15.13
N GLN A 110 24.38 -2.99 -14.92
CA GLN A 110 25.79 -3.11 -14.66
C GLN A 110 26.10 -3.42 -13.17
N ILE A 111 27.22 -4.09 -12.96
CA ILE A 111 27.76 -4.46 -11.65
C ILE A 111 27.75 -3.25 -10.71
N PRO A 112 27.38 -3.43 -9.41
CA PRO A 112 27.31 -2.31 -8.48
C PRO A 112 28.65 -1.59 -8.44
N ASP A 113 28.68 -0.38 -8.97
CA ASP A 113 29.77 0.56 -8.77
C ASP A 113 29.74 1.02 -7.32
N ILE A 114 30.91 1.26 -6.74
CA ILE A 114 31.05 1.79 -5.38
C ILE A 114 30.25 3.12 -5.22
N LYS A 115 30.17 3.94 -6.25
CA LYS A 115 29.41 5.18 -6.27
C LYS A 115 27.91 4.93 -6.05
N ARG A 116 27.33 3.94 -6.74
CA ARG A 116 25.92 3.58 -6.56
C ARG A 116 25.66 3.05 -5.15
N PHE A 117 26.55 2.25 -4.62
CA PHE A 117 26.45 1.76 -3.26
C PHE A 117 26.48 2.90 -2.23
N LEU A 118 27.37 3.86 -2.41
CA LEU A 118 27.43 5.04 -1.56
C LEU A 118 26.12 5.84 -1.64
N TYR A 119 25.58 6.04 -2.84
CA TYR A 119 24.27 6.66 -3.02
C TYR A 119 23.16 5.89 -2.29
N GLN A 120 23.15 4.55 -2.41
CA GLN A 120 22.16 3.72 -1.72
C GLN A 120 22.30 3.77 -0.18
N ILE A 121 23.52 3.92 0.33
CA ILE A 121 23.77 4.15 1.76
C ILE A 121 23.20 5.50 2.20
N GLU A 122 23.49 6.58 1.46
CA GLU A 122 22.97 7.90 1.81
C GLU A 122 21.43 7.94 1.72
N LEU A 123 20.87 7.34 0.70
CA LEU A 123 19.41 7.17 0.57
C LEU A 123 18.83 6.39 1.76
N ALA A 124 19.47 5.31 2.16
CA ALA A 124 19.05 4.51 3.31
C ALA A 124 19.13 5.32 4.62
N LYS A 125 20.23 6.05 4.85
CA LYS A 125 20.43 6.90 6.03
C LYS A 125 19.39 7.99 6.14
N SER A 126 19.14 8.72 5.04
CA SER A 126 18.16 9.81 5.01
C SER A 126 16.73 9.33 5.30
N HIS A 127 16.46 8.03 5.13
CA HIS A 127 15.16 7.40 5.40
C HIS A 127 15.12 6.55 6.68
N GLY A 128 16.12 6.66 7.55
CA GLY A 128 16.14 5.98 8.85
C GLY A 128 16.45 4.47 8.79
N ILE A 129 16.95 3.96 7.67
CA ILE A 129 17.42 2.59 7.56
C ILE A 129 18.74 2.49 8.33
N TYR A 130 18.75 1.65 9.37
CA TYR A 130 19.90 1.47 10.27
C TYR A 130 21.09 0.76 9.63
N GLY A 131 20.82 -0.19 8.73
CA GLY A 131 21.88 -0.96 8.10
C GLY A 131 21.38 -1.89 7.01
N PHE A 132 22.33 -2.56 6.35
CA PHE A 132 22.04 -3.56 5.33
C PHE A 132 22.23 -5.00 5.84
N ALA A 133 21.27 -5.86 5.51
CA ALA A 133 21.40 -7.31 5.59
C ALA A 133 21.84 -7.84 4.23
N ILE A 134 23.15 -8.06 4.06
CA ILE A 134 23.76 -8.30 2.76
C ILE A 134 23.75 -9.80 2.44
N TYR A 135 23.12 -10.19 1.32
CA TYR A 135 23.22 -11.55 0.81
C TYR A 135 24.64 -11.87 0.35
N TYR A 136 25.27 -12.80 1.05
CA TYR A 136 26.62 -13.29 0.71
C TYR A 136 26.53 -14.60 -0.06
N ASN A 137 26.45 -14.48 -1.39
CA ASN A 137 26.38 -15.63 -2.29
C ASN A 137 27.77 -16.06 -2.71
N LEU A 138 28.13 -17.32 -2.39
CA LEU A 138 29.49 -17.87 -2.54
C LEU A 138 29.76 -18.47 -3.92
N ILE A 139 28.73 -18.69 -4.74
CA ILE A 139 28.85 -19.41 -6.01
C ILE A 139 29.01 -18.48 -7.20
N PHE A 140 28.22 -17.42 -7.23
CA PHE A 140 28.01 -16.59 -8.43
C PHE A 140 28.71 -15.25 -8.31
N GLN A 141 29.80 -14.89 -8.18
CA GLN A 141 30.42 -13.54 -8.17
C GLN A 141 31.28 -13.25 -6.94
N LYS A 142 31.94 -14.32 -6.43
CA LYS A 142 32.82 -14.18 -5.25
C LYS A 142 33.83 -13.04 -5.37
N GLN A 143 34.40 -12.80 -6.56
CA GLN A 143 35.43 -11.77 -6.76
C GLN A 143 34.85 -10.34 -6.72
N LEU A 144 33.68 -10.12 -7.32
CA LEU A 144 33.05 -8.81 -7.38
C LEU A 144 32.49 -8.37 -6.02
N LEU A 145 31.77 -9.28 -5.35
CA LEU A 145 31.27 -9.04 -4.00
C LEU A 145 32.42 -8.81 -3.02
N LYS A 146 33.49 -9.58 -3.13
CA LYS A 146 34.68 -9.40 -2.29
C LYS A 146 35.35 -8.05 -2.55
N LYS A 147 35.53 -7.64 -3.80
CA LYS A 147 36.11 -6.34 -4.15
C LYS A 147 35.26 -5.18 -3.58
N PHE A 148 33.95 -5.25 -3.75
CA PHE A 148 33.00 -4.29 -3.25
C PHE A 148 33.02 -4.17 -1.71
N LEU A 149 32.89 -5.30 -0.98
CA LEU A 149 32.92 -5.32 0.47
C LEU A 149 34.30 -4.89 1.03
N VAL A 150 35.40 -5.27 0.40
CA VAL A 150 36.74 -4.81 0.78
C VAL A 150 36.85 -3.28 0.63
N THR A 151 36.36 -2.73 -0.46
CA THR A 151 36.35 -1.25 -0.65
C THR A 151 35.54 -0.58 0.45
N PHE A 152 34.38 -1.13 0.82
CA PHE A 152 33.55 -0.64 1.93
C PHE A 152 34.31 -0.75 3.28
N LEU A 153 34.95 -1.88 3.57
CA LEU A 153 35.73 -2.07 4.80
C LEU A 153 36.88 -1.08 4.92
N ASN A 154 37.60 -0.84 3.83
CA ASN A 154 38.76 0.05 3.81
C ASN A 154 38.38 1.51 3.98
N ASN A 155 37.17 1.88 3.60
CA ASN A 155 36.68 3.25 3.79
C ASN A 155 35.98 3.39 5.15
N LYS A 156 36.74 3.75 6.18
CA LYS A 156 36.26 3.90 7.56
C LYS A 156 35.44 5.17 7.79
N THR A 157 35.39 6.07 6.82
CA THR A 157 34.53 7.28 6.91
C THR A 157 33.07 7.00 6.62
N ILE A 158 32.77 5.82 6.03
CA ILE A 158 31.39 5.40 5.78
C ILE A 158 30.83 4.79 7.07
N GLU A 159 30.06 5.57 7.79
CA GLU A 159 29.35 5.13 9.00
C GLU A 159 27.99 4.55 8.64
N PHE A 160 27.94 3.24 8.39
CA PHE A 160 26.69 2.54 8.09
C PHE A 160 26.78 1.08 8.53
N HIS A 161 25.76 0.58 9.21
CA HIS A 161 25.79 -0.77 9.78
C HIS A 161 25.48 -1.85 8.75
N PHE A 162 25.97 -3.05 8.99
CA PHE A 162 25.66 -4.20 8.13
C PHE A 162 25.78 -5.53 8.86
N LEU A 163 25.10 -6.53 8.33
CA LEU A 163 25.31 -7.95 8.65
C LEU A 163 25.34 -8.79 7.37
N LEU A 164 25.92 -9.98 7.44
CA LEU A 164 25.97 -10.91 6.32
C LEU A 164 24.92 -12.02 6.49
N ILE A 165 24.29 -12.39 5.38
CA ILE A 165 23.41 -13.56 5.27
C ILE A 165 24.09 -14.56 4.34
N LEU A 166 24.53 -15.68 4.89
CA LEU A 166 25.22 -16.72 4.15
C LEU A 166 24.24 -17.61 3.39
N ASN A 167 24.48 -17.78 2.10
CA ASN A 167 23.79 -18.76 1.27
C ASN A 167 24.69 -19.96 1.01
N PHE A 168 24.33 -21.09 1.60
CA PHE A 168 25.09 -22.34 1.51
C PHE A 168 24.65 -23.24 0.34
N GLN A 169 24.10 -22.70 -0.73
CA GLN A 169 23.54 -23.46 -1.86
C GLN A 169 24.48 -24.55 -2.41
N ARG A 170 25.80 -24.36 -2.29
CA ARG A 170 26.80 -25.34 -2.73
C ARG A 170 26.69 -26.67 -1.97
N ILE A 171 26.37 -26.64 -0.68
CA ILE A 171 26.31 -27.81 0.20
C ILE A 171 24.88 -28.32 0.44
N TYR A 172 23.88 -27.83 -0.28
CA TYR A 172 22.53 -28.29 -0.08
C TYR A 172 22.32 -29.77 -0.38
N LYS A 173 23.03 -30.29 -1.38
CA LYS A 173 22.95 -31.68 -1.83
C LYS A 173 24.22 -32.48 -1.54
N GLU A 174 25.24 -31.86 -0.96
CA GLU A 174 26.53 -32.50 -0.71
C GLU A 174 26.44 -33.35 0.56
N GLU A 175 26.68 -34.64 0.45
CA GLU A 175 26.62 -35.58 1.57
C GLU A 175 27.98 -35.71 2.31
N ASN A 176 29.07 -35.34 1.65
CA ASN A 176 30.42 -35.41 2.24
C ASN A 176 30.61 -34.28 3.28
N ILE A 177 30.49 -34.66 4.55
CA ILE A 177 30.58 -33.70 5.67
C ILE A 177 31.97 -33.03 5.76
N ASN A 178 33.03 -33.69 5.37
CA ASN A 178 34.37 -33.13 5.42
C ASN A 178 34.55 -32.02 4.37
N GLU A 179 34.02 -32.22 3.17
CA GLU A 179 34.01 -31.18 2.13
C GLU A 179 33.16 -29.98 2.58
N ASN A 180 32.02 -30.25 3.18
CA ASN A 180 31.16 -29.22 3.75
C ASN A 180 31.86 -28.42 4.84
N LYS A 181 32.56 -29.09 5.78
CA LYS A 181 33.35 -28.45 6.84
C LYS A 181 34.52 -27.64 6.27
N ASN A 182 35.24 -28.15 5.28
CA ASN A 182 36.31 -27.42 4.60
C ASN A 182 35.77 -26.16 3.89
N PHE A 183 34.61 -26.26 3.26
CA PHE A 183 33.94 -25.13 2.63
C PHE A 183 33.53 -24.06 3.66
N VAL A 184 32.89 -24.45 4.78
CA VAL A 184 32.54 -23.59 5.87
C VAL A 184 33.76 -22.90 6.50
N GLN A 185 34.84 -23.63 6.74
CA GLN A 185 36.09 -23.05 7.25
C GLN A 185 36.66 -21.96 6.33
N LYS A 186 36.61 -22.19 5.01
CA LYS A 186 37.04 -21.20 4.01
C LYS A 186 36.18 -19.95 4.05
N ILE A 187 34.83 -20.12 4.19
CA ILE A 187 33.94 -19.00 4.32
C ILE A 187 34.26 -18.16 5.55
N ILE A 188 34.39 -18.78 6.72
CA ILE A 188 34.67 -18.06 7.97
C ILE A 188 35.96 -17.26 7.86
N LYS A 189 37.01 -17.86 7.27
CA LYS A 189 38.26 -17.16 7.02
C LYS A 189 38.10 -15.97 6.08
N ASP A 190 37.28 -16.12 5.04
CA ASP A 190 36.99 -15.05 4.08
C ASP A 190 36.15 -13.87 4.68
N ILE A 191 35.29 -14.17 5.66
CA ILE A 191 34.38 -13.14 6.26
C ILE A 191 34.85 -12.62 7.61
N LYS A 192 35.97 -13.14 8.16
CA LYS A 192 36.44 -12.75 9.49
C LYS A 192 36.55 -11.23 9.68
N ASP A 193 37.22 -10.56 8.73
CA ASP A 193 37.45 -9.10 8.83
C ASP A 193 36.19 -8.28 8.83
N TYR A 194 35.12 -8.80 8.19
CA TYR A 194 33.80 -8.16 8.24
C TYR A 194 33.16 -8.32 9.62
N LEU A 195 33.20 -9.52 10.21
CA LEU A 195 32.56 -9.82 11.49
C LEU A 195 33.18 -9.06 12.69
N VAL A 196 34.44 -8.66 12.57
CA VAL A 196 35.13 -7.87 13.61
C VAL A 196 35.08 -6.37 13.38
N ASP A 197 34.60 -5.89 12.22
CA ASP A 197 34.48 -4.47 11.91
C ASP A 197 33.55 -3.77 12.91
N PHE A 198 33.83 -2.53 13.26
CA PHE A 198 33.06 -1.78 14.25
C PHE A 198 31.62 -1.50 13.79
N ARG A 199 31.34 -1.45 12.49
CA ARG A 199 30.03 -1.24 11.88
C ARG A 199 29.21 -2.53 11.78
N TYR A 200 29.85 -3.70 12.02
CA TYR A 200 29.15 -4.97 11.93
C TYR A 200 28.11 -5.09 13.04
N ILE A 201 26.89 -5.47 12.70
CA ILE A 201 25.79 -5.57 13.64
C ILE A 201 26.06 -6.67 14.66
N LYS A 202 25.99 -6.28 15.94
CA LYS A 202 26.14 -7.19 17.08
C LYS A 202 24.84 -7.24 17.88
N ILE A 203 24.39 -8.45 18.20
CA ILE A 203 23.26 -8.71 19.07
C ILE A 203 23.82 -9.41 20.33
N ASN A 204 23.50 -8.89 21.50
CA ASN A 204 24.06 -9.37 22.77
C ASN A 204 25.61 -9.45 22.74
N LYS A 205 26.26 -8.43 22.17
CA LYS A 205 27.72 -8.32 21.96
C LYS A 205 28.33 -9.35 21.01
N LYS A 206 27.53 -10.24 20.40
CA LYS A 206 27.97 -11.26 19.44
C LYS A 206 27.69 -10.76 18.01
N PRO A 207 28.64 -10.89 17.06
CA PRO A 207 28.36 -10.54 15.64
C PRO A 207 27.21 -11.40 15.10
N ALA A 208 26.23 -10.75 14.50
CA ALA A 208 25.03 -11.39 13.99
C ALA A 208 25.27 -11.97 12.57
N LEU A 209 25.01 -13.24 12.38
CA LEU A 209 25.22 -13.93 11.11
C LEU A 209 23.95 -14.64 10.67
N GLY A 210 23.45 -14.29 9.49
CA GLY A 210 22.29 -14.95 8.90
C GLY A 210 22.65 -16.24 8.17
N ILE A 211 21.80 -17.26 8.27
CA ILE A 211 21.85 -18.47 7.44
C ILE A 211 20.56 -18.56 6.64
N TYR A 212 20.70 -18.52 5.31
CA TYR A 212 19.57 -18.55 4.37
C TYR A 212 19.20 -19.99 4.01
N GLU A 213 17.90 -20.31 4.07
CA GLU A 213 17.34 -21.64 3.74
C GLU A 213 18.11 -22.82 4.39
N PRO A 214 18.35 -22.81 5.72
CA PRO A 214 19.13 -23.86 6.38
C PRO A 214 18.44 -25.23 6.29
N GLU A 215 17.14 -25.27 6.01
CA GLU A 215 16.39 -26.51 5.77
C GLU A 215 16.92 -27.33 4.59
N LYS A 216 17.66 -26.69 3.69
CA LYS A 216 18.28 -27.35 2.52
C LYS A 216 19.69 -27.88 2.80
N ILE A 217 20.26 -27.52 3.96
CA ILE A 217 21.63 -27.91 4.31
C ILE A 217 21.63 -29.32 4.87
N SER A 218 22.40 -30.21 4.21
CA SER A 218 22.71 -31.57 4.70
C SER A 218 23.48 -31.49 6.02
N LYS A 219 23.11 -32.30 7.02
CA LYS A 219 23.78 -32.37 8.34
C LYS A 219 23.95 -30.99 9.00
N LEU A 220 22.89 -30.21 9.01
CA LEU A 220 22.86 -28.81 9.51
C LEU A 220 23.47 -28.67 10.91
N GLU A 221 23.19 -29.59 11.83
CA GLU A 221 23.68 -29.54 13.22
C GLU A 221 25.22 -29.51 13.24
N GLU A 222 25.86 -30.48 12.56
CA GLU A 222 27.33 -30.54 12.48
C GLU A 222 27.92 -29.28 11.82
N ILE A 223 27.24 -28.73 10.84
CA ILE A 223 27.70 -27.51 10.13
C ILE A 223 27.64 -26.30 11.05
N VAL A 224 26.52 -26.12 11.81
CA VAL A 224 26.35 -24.99 12.72
C VAL A 224 27.33 -25.09 13.91
N GLU A 225 27.50 -26.26 14.49
CA GLU A 225 28.49 -26.49 15.55
C GLU A 225 29.92 -26.21 15.07
N PHE A 226 30.26 -26.68 13.88
CA PHE A 226 31.55 -26.42 13.27
C PHE A 226 31.75 -24.92 12.99
N LEU A 227 30.74 -24.22 12.51
CA LEU A 227 30.75 -22.78 12.31
C LEU A 227 31.05 -22.04 13.62
N ARG A 228 30.37 -22.37 14.71
CA ARG A 228 30.59 -21.77 16.04
C ARG A 228 32.00 -22.07 16.57
N LYS A 229 32.47 -23.29 16.40
CA LYS A 229 33.86 -23.71 16.81
C LYS A 229 34.90 -22.90 16.06
N LYS A 230 34.80 -22.84 14.72
CA LYS A 230 35.77 -22.12 13.89
C LYS A 230 35.76 -20.61 14.09
N SER A 231 34.61 -20.02 14.40
CA SER A 231 34.53 -18.61 14.75
C SER A 231 35.36 -18.27 16.00
N LYS A 232 35.36 -19.15 17.01
CA LYS A 232 36.21 -18.99 18.20
C LYS A 232 37.71 -19.20 17.86
N GLU A 233 38.02 -20.22 17.11
CA GLU A 233 39.41 -20.52 16.68
C GLU A 233 40.06 -19.39 15.87
N PHE A 234 39.26 -18.70 15.04
CA PHE A 234 39.73 -17.55 14.26
C PHE A 234 39.70 -16.22 15.01
N GLY A 235 39.38 -16.21 16.30
CA GLY A 235 39.38 -15.00 17.13
C GLY A 235 38.21 -14.07 16.92
N ILE A 236 37.14 -14.53 16.28
CA ILE A 236 35.89 -13.78 16.14
C ILE A 236 35.10 -13.82 17.46
N GLY A 237 35.23 -14.92 18.21
CA GLY A 237 34.46 -15.17 19.43
C GLY A 237 33.14 -15.90 19.14
N GLU A 238 32.18 -15.72 20.04
CA GLU A 238 30.84 -16.27 19.86
C GLU A 238 30.07 -15.46 18.83
N ILE A 239 29.32 -16.14 17.99
CA ILE A 239 28.46 -15.55 16.96
C ILE A 239 26.99 -15.73 17.32
N PHE A 240 26.15 -14.73 16.95
CA PHE A 240 24.70 -14.78 17.06
C PHE A 240 24.12 -15.22 15.72
N ILE A 241 23.52 -16.40 15.65
CA ILE A 241 23.06 -16.98 14.38
C ILE A 241 21.55 -16.77 14.22
N ILE A 242 21.18 -16.14 13.11
CA ILE A 242 19.79 -15.89 12.72
C ILE A 242 19.41 -16.84 11.59
N LEU A 243 18.35 -17.61 11.80
CA LEU A 243 17.73 -18.48 10.81
C LEU A 243 16.87 -17.65 9.85
N PHE A 244 17.16 -17.66 8.55
CA PHE A 244 16.35 -17.04 7.49
C PHE A 244 15.59 -18.11 6.72
N LYS A 245 14.35 -18.39 7.14
CA LYS A 245 13.52 -19.48 6.63
C LYS A 245 12.49 -18.98 5.62
N LYS A 246 12.37 -19.67 4.49
CA LYS A 246 11.43 -19.31 3.41
C LYS A 246 10.02 -19.87 3.58
N LYS A 247 9.84 -21.02 4.24
CA LYS A 247 8.54 -21.71 4.41
C LYS A 247 8.33 -22.16 5.85
N SER A 248 7.07 -22.09 6.32
CA SER A 248 6.69 -22.75 7.57
C SER A 248 6.55 -24.26 7.33
N THR A 249 7.58 -25.01 7.63
CA THR A 249 7.51 -26.48 7.66
C THR A 249 7.50 -26.92 9.12
N ASN A 250 6.43 -27.60 9.54
CA ASN A 250 6.24 -28.06 10.92
C ASN A 250 7.34 -29.03 11.43
N ASN A 251 8.14 -29.60 10.53
CA ASN A 251 9.18 -30.58 10.88
C ASN A 251 10.51 -29.99 11.36
N TYR A 252 10.64 -28.67 11.49
CA TYR A 252 11.90 -28.00 11.82
C TYR A 252 12.05 -27.63 13.30
N PHE A 253 10.99 -27.83 14.11
CA PHE A 253 10.99 -27.42 15.52
C PHE A 253 12.06 -28.11 16.38
N SER A 254 12.48 -29.29 16.02
CA SER A 254 13.52 -30.04 16.77
C SER A 254 14.93 -29.44 16.63
N LYS A 255 15.18 -28.63 15.59
CA LYS A 255 16.51 -28.06 15.31
C LYS A 255 16.63 -26.57 15.59
N LEU A 256 15.59 -25.95 16.17
CA LEU A 256 15.59 -24.53 16.47
C LEU A 256 16.63 -24.12 17.53
N ASN A 257 16.97 -25.04 18.43
CA ASN A 257 17.97 -24.84 19.48
C ASN A 257 19.41 -24.56 18.97
N LEU A 258 19.67 -24.80 17.68
CA LEU A 258 20.95 -24.48 17.03
C LEU A 258 21.11 -22.97 16.78
N PHE A 259 20.03 -22.22 16.77
CA PHE A 259 19.95 -20.81 16.40
C PHE A 259 19.66 -19.93 17.61
N ASP A 260 20.07 -18.67 17.55
CA ASP A 260 19.77 -17.67 18.58
C ASP A 260 18.47 -16.92 18.27
N ALA A 261 18.13 -16.77 17.00
CA ALA A 261 16.90 -16.15 16.52
C ALA A 261 16.45 -16.72 15.18
N TYR A 262 15.21 -16.45 14.81
CA TYR A 262 14.73 -16.67 13.47
C TYR A 262 14.09 -15.42 12.87
N TYR A 263 14.21 -15.29 11.56
CA TYR A 263 13.55 -14.29 10.77
C TYR A 263 12.37 -14.91 10.01
N GLU A 264 11.22 -14.32 10.17
CA GLU A 264 10.03 -14.73 9.46
C GLU A 264 9.81 -13.85 8.23
N PHE A 265 9.90 -14.47 7.06
CA PHE A 265 9.48 -13.80 5.83
C PHE A 265 7.97 -13.54 5.86
N PRO A 266 7.51 -12.37 5.35
CA PRO A 266 6.09 -12.09 5.26
C PRO A 266 5.38 -13.23 4.53
N THR A 267 4.41 -13.85 5.21
CA THR A 267 3.71 -15.02 4.67
C THR A 267 2.68 -14.59 3.65
N ILE A 268 2.93 -14.91 2.39
CA ILE A 268 1.91 -14.92 1.33
C ILE A 268 1.28 -16.32 1.16
N ASN A 269 1.79 -17.31 1.89
CA ASN A 269 1.25 -18.68 1.88
C ASN A 269 -0.17 -18.68 2.46
N ASN A 270 -1.08 -19.42 1.82
CA ASN A 270 -2.49 -19.51 2.17
C ASN A 270 -3.30 -18.21 1.98
N LEU A 271 -2.80 -17.24 1.22
CA LEU A 271 -3.59 -16.12 0.77
C LEU A 271 -4.54 -16.57 -0.34
N LYS A 272 -5.77 -16.11 -0.26
CA LYS A 272 -6.78 -16.42 -1.28
C LYS A 272 -6.52 -15.53 -2.49
N THR A 273 -6.30 -16.17 -3.63
CA THR A 273 -6.12 -15.49 -4.92
C THR A 273 -7.36 -15.65 -5.79
N ARG A 274 -7.53 -14.76 -6.73
CA ARG A 274 -8.56 -14.86 -7.75
C ARG A 274 -7.93 -14.69 -9.14
N PHE A 275 -8.50 -15.38 -10.13
CA PHE A 275 -8.10 -15.20 -11.51
C PHE A 275 -8.87 -14.05 -12.14
N LEU A 276 -8.17 -13.03 -12.63
CA LEU A 276 -8.70 -11.96 -13.47
C LEU A 276 -7.92 -11.94 -14.77
N ASN A 277 -8.60 -12.07 -15.90
CA ASN A 277 -7.96 -12.08 -17.24
C ASN A 277 -6.77 -13.06 -17.34
N LYS A 278 -6.93 -14.28 -16.82
CA LYS A 278 -5.91 -15.34 -16.76
C LYS A 278 -4.73 -15.08 -15.80
N LYS A 279 -4.70 -13.95 -15.06
CA LYS A 279 -3.69 -13.66 -14.05
C LYS A 279 -4.23 -13.94 -12.65
N LYS A 280 -3.38 -14.45 -11.77
CA LYS A 280 -3.68 -14.59 -10.34
C LYS A 280 -3.57 -13.22 -9.69
N VAL A 281 -4.65 -12.74 -9.10
CA VAL A 281 -4.69 -11.45 -8.41
C VAL A 281 -4.81 -11.67 -6.92
N LEU A 282 -3.98 -10.96 -6.15
CA LEU A 282 -3.93 -10.98 -4.70
C LEU A 282 -4.17 -9.56 -4.16
N PRO A 283 -5.26 -9.32 -3.39
CA PRO A 283 -5.43 -8.01 -2.76
C PRO A 283 -4.37 -7.80 -1.67
N TYR A 284 -3.61 -6.71 -1.79
CA TYR A 284 -2.53 -6.39 -0.84
C TYR A 284 -3.07 -6.21 0.59
N SER A 285 -4.27 -5.68 0.74
CA SER A 285 -4.96 -5.58 2.03
C SER A 285 -5.07 -6.90 2.78
N GLN A 286 -5.13 -8.04 2.10
CA GLN A 286 -5.14 -9.36 2.77
C GLN A 286 -3.83 -9.64 3.51
N ILE A 287 -2.70 -9.12 3.01
CA ILE A 287 -1.40 -9.19 3.70
C ILE A 287 -1.45 -8.39 5.00
N LEU A 288 -2.05 -7.18 4.96
CA LEU A 288 -2.18 -6.33 6.15
C LEU A 288 -2.99 -7.04 7.24
N TYR A 289 -4.18 -7.54 6.90
CA TYR A 289 -5.04 -8.24 7.87
C TYR A 289 -4.34 -9.46 8.49
N LYS A 290 -3.70 -10.29 7.69
CA LYS A 290 -2.97 -11.46 8.21
C LYS A 290 -1.83 -11.07 9.17
N ASN A 291 -1.14 -9.98 8.89
CA ASN A 291 -0.05 -9.53 9.75
C ASN A 291 -0.55 -8.83 11.02
N ALA A 292 -1.71 -8.17 10.97
CA ALA A 292 -2.36 -7.59 12.15
C ALA A 292 -2.95 -8.66 13.09
N GLU A 293 -3.54 -9.70 12.52
CA GLU A 293 -4.12 -10.84 13.26
C GLU A 293 -3.06 -11.87 13.71
N TYR A 294 -1.78 -11.59 13.44
CA TYR A 294 -0.70 -12.52 13.74
C TYR A 294 -0.62 -12.82 15.24
N LYS A 295 -0.68 -14.10 15.57
CA LYS A 295 -0.45 -14.61 16.93
C LYS A 295 0.93 -15.22 17.03
N ASP A 296 1.66 -14.86 18.06
CA ASP A 296 2.98 -15.41 18.31
C ASP A 296 2.93 -16.94 18.45
N GLU A 297 3.79 -17.61 17.70
CA GLU A 297 4.13 -18.99 18.02
C GLU A 297 4.96 -18.95 19.31
N ASN A 298 4.57 -19.74 20.33
CA ASN A 298 5.30 -19.84 21.60
C ASN A 298 6.64 -20.57 21.43
N LEU A 299 7.48 -20.04 20.57
CA LEU A 299 8.84 -20.55 20.33
C LEU A 299 9.80 -19.93 21.36
N LYS A 300 10.69 -20.76 21.90
CA LYS A 300 11.75 -20.30 22.84
C LYS A 300 12.84 -19.42 22.17
N LEU A 301 12.72 -19.16 20.88
CA LEU A 301 13.68 -18.36 20.10
C LEU A 301 13.20 -16.92 19.92
N LEU A 302 14.18 -16.00 19.82
CA LEU A 302 13.88 -14.63 19.39
C LEU A 302 13.35 -14.65 17.96
N GLN A 303 12.26 -13.94 17.74
CA GLN A 303 11.63 -13.82 16.43
C GLN A 303 11.82 -12.41 15.89
N PHE A 304 12.45 -12.28 14.74
CA PHE A 304 12.47 -11.04 13.99
C PHE A 304 11.46 -11.13 12.85
N ARG A 305 10.68 -10.10 12.71
CA ARG A 305 9.69 -10.01 11.63
C ARG A 305 10.17 -9.05 10.56
N GLY A 306 9.66 -9.19 9.40
CA GLY A 306 10.02 -8.33 8.29
C GLY A 306 8.89 -8.11 7.32
N ASN A 307 9.08 -7.08 6.56
CA ASN A 307 8.13 -6.59 5.59
C ASN A 307 8.72 -6.65 4.18
N MET A 308 7.86 -6.60 3.19
CA MET A 308 8.23 -6.40 1.79
C MET A 308 7.20 -5.52 1.10
N PRO A 309 7.64 -4.60 0.21
CA PRO A 309 6.71 -3.69 -0.47
C PRO A 309 5.84 -4.44 -1.48
N LEU A 310 6.46 -5.11 -2.40
CA LEU A 310 5.85 -5.97 -3.41
C LEU A 310 6.65 -7.25 -3.51
N PHE A 311 6.03 -8.31 -3.96
CA PHE A 311 6.71 -9.58 -4.17
C PHE A 311 6.02 -10.39 -5.24
N ASP A 312 6.80 -10.85 -6.21
CA ASP A 312 6.35 -11.83 -7.17
C ASP A 312 7.45 -12.88 -7.39
N GLU A 313 7.27 -14.08 -6.83
CA GLU A 313 8.23 -15.19 -7.05
C GLU A 313 8.31 -15.61 -8.51
N ASN A 314 7.24 -15.35 -9.27
CA ASN A 314 7.11 -15.71 -10.67
C ASN A 314 7.22 -14.49 -11.59
N PHE A 315 7.84 -13.40 -11.10
CA PHE A 315 8.05 -12.18 -11.88
C PHE A 315 8.68 -12.51 -13.25
N GLY A 316 7.96 -12.16 -14.32
CA GLY A 316 8.34 -12.49 -15.68
C GLY A 316 7.84 -13.85 -16.22
N ASN A 317 7.15 -14.66 -15.42
CA ASN A 317 6.50 -15.91 -15.86
C ASN A 317 4.98 -15.75 -15.96
N ASN A 318 4.32 -16.63 -16.73
CA ASN A 318 2.84 -16.64 -16.87
C ASN A 318 2.07 -16.94 -15.58
N GLU A 319 2.76 -17.31 -14.50
CA GLU A 319 2.20 -17.61 -13.18
C GLU A 319 2.40 -16.48 -12.16
N SER A 320 2.80 -15.28 -12.61
CA SER A 320 3.00 -14.12 -11.76
C SER A 320 1.73 -13.70 -11.02
N TYR A 321 1.88 -13.23 -9.78
CA TYR A 321 0.80 -12.61 -9.02
C TYR A 321 0.71 -11.14 -9.39
N ASP A 322 -0.49 -10.68 -9.69
CA ASP A 322 -0.78 -9.26 -9.78
C ASP A 322 -1.32 -8.79 -8.41
N PHE A 323 -0.64 -7.84 -7.77
CA PHE A 323 -1.12 -7.28 -6.53
C PHE A 323 -2.15 -6.19 -6.83
N ASP A 324 -3.39 -6.45 -6.46
CA ASP A 324 -4.44 -5.47 -6.61
C ASP A 324 -4.42 -4.49 -5.42
N TYR A 325 -4.57 -3.21 -5.72
CA TYR A 325 -4.64 -2.12 -4.74
C TYR A 325 -3.40 -1.97 -3.84
N TYR A 326 -2.21 -2.22 -4.36
CA TYR A 326 -0.99 -1.84 -3.65
C TYR A 326 -0.78 -0.32 -3.72
N SER A 327 -0.58 0.29 -2.55
CA SER A 327 -0.30 1.72 -2.44
C SER A 327 0.76 2.02 -1.38
N PRO A 328 1.48 3.16 -1.50
CA PRO A 328 2.39 3.63 -0.46
C PRO A 328 1.69 3.80 0.91
N GLU A 329 0.42 4.18 0.93
CA GLU A 329 -0.37 4.30 2.16
C GLU A 329 -0.61 2.94 2.84
N GLN A 330 -0.97 1.90 2.08
CA GLN A 330 -1.08 0.54 2.62
C GLN A 330 0.27 0.04 3.14
N PHE A 331 1.35 0.40 2.45
CA PHE A 331 2.69 0.05 2.89
C PHE A 331 3.08 0.77 4.19
N TYR A 332 2.70 2.04 4.37
CA TYR A 332 2.83 2.76 5.63
C TYR A 332 2.14 2.01 6.78
N ILE A 333 0.89 1.59 6.61
CA ILE A 333 0.12 0.85 7.62
C ILE A 333 0.76 -0.49 7.94
N LEU A 334 1.23 -1.21 6.92
CA LEU A 334 1.92 -2.48 7.13
C LEU A 334 3.19 -2.31 7.98
N ASN A 335 3.97 -1.27 7.73
CA ASN A 335 5.14 -0.94 8.55
C ASN A 335 4.74 -0.62 10.00
N LYS A 336 3.68 0.16 10.22
CA LYS A 336 3.18 0.43 11.58
C LYS A 336 2.83 -0.85 12.33
N ILE A 337 2.16 -1.81 11.71
CA ILE A 337 1.83 -3.10 12.31
C ILE A 337 3.10 -3.83 12.79
N PHE A 338 4.14 -3.88 11.97
CA PHE A 338 5.41 -4.52 12.36
C PHE A 338 6.14 -3.77 13.46
N ILE A 339 6.14 -2.44 13.40
CA ILE A 339 6.76 -1.56 14.39
C ILE A 339 6.08 -1.73 15.75
N GLU A 340 4.77 -1.62 15.80
CA GLU A 340 3.98 -1.76 17.03
C GLU A 340 4.16 -3.16 17.66
N TRP A 341 4.13 -4.21 16.85
CA TRP A 341 4.41 -5.56 17.33
C TRP A 341 5.81 -5.68 17.92
N THR A 342 6.83 -5.14 17.25
CA THR A 342 8.24 -5.21 17.68
C THR A 342 8.48 -4.44 18.97
N VAL A 343 7.95 -3.21 19.06
CA VAL A 343 8.07 -2.36 20.27
C VAL A 343 7.36 -2.99 21.47
N LYS A 344 6.18 -3.61 21.24
CA LYS A 344 5.44 -4.30 22.31
C LYS A 344 6.17 -5.53 22.82
N LYS A 345 6.94 -6.21 21.97
CA LYS A 345 7.55 -7.51 22.27
C LYS A 345 8.96 -7.40 22.84
N TYR A 346 9.73 -6.40 22.44
CA TYR A 346 11.17 -6.31 22.73
C TYR A 346 11.59 -4.97 23.30
N ASP A 347 12.61 -5.00 24.16
CA ASP A 347 13.34 -3.79 24.55
C ASP A 347 14.14 -3.20 23.36
N SER A 348 14.61 -1.96 23.50
CA SER A 348 15.30 -1.23 22.43
C SER A 348 16.54 -1.93 21.85
N LYS A 349 17.19 -2.81 22.61
CA LYS A 349 18.38 -3.55 22.14
C LYS A 349 18.04 -4.62 21.11
N LEU A 350 16.82 -5.15 21.15
CA LEU A 350 16.34 -6.25 20.33
C LEU A 350 15.28 -5.83 19.29
N GLN A 351 14.99 -4.53 19.14
CA GLN A 351 14.02 -4.02 18.19
C GLN A 351 14.58 -4.00 16.76
N PHE A 352 14.71 -5.17 16.15
CA PHE A 352 15.11 -5.33 14.77
C PHE A 352 13.93 -5.63 13.88
N ILE A 353 13.83 -4.90 12.76
CA ILE A 353 12.84 -5.14 11.69
C ILE A 353 13.60 -5.27 10.39
N PHE A 354 13.24 -6.27 9.59
CA PHE A 354 13.88 -6.48 8.29
C PHE A 354 12.93 -6.08 7.15
N ILE A 355 13.47 -5.53 6.07
CA ILE A 355 12.75 -5.16 4.87
C ILE A 355 13.35 -5.84 3.67
N ASN A 356 12.56 -6.63 2.97
CA ASN A 356 13.00 -7.42 1.82
C ASN A 356 12.40 -6.85 0.52
N SER A 357 13.16 -6.11 -0.28
CA SER A 357 14.55 -5.69 -0.19
C SER A 357 14.73 -4.28 -0.73
N LEU A 358 15.88 -3.66 -0.49
CA LEU A 358 16.16 -2.35 -1.08
C LEU A 358 16.19 -2.44 -2.61
N ASN A 359 16.87 -3.44 -3.17
CA ASN A 359 17.28 -3.48 -4.57
C ASN A 359 17.12 -4.84 -5.30
N GLU A 360 16.17 -5.69 -4.91
CA GLU A 360 15.92 -6.98 -5.60
C GLU A 360 14.98 -6.78 -6.81
N TRP A 361 15.41 -6.03 -7.81
CA TRP A 361 14.65 -5.65 -8.99
C TRP A 361 14.09 -6.83 -9.78
N ASN A 362 14.85 -7.93 -9.88
CA ASN A 362 14.48 -9.12 -10.65
C ASN A 362 13.31 -9.91 -10.06
N LYS A 363 12.86 -9.58 -8.86
CA LYS A 363 11.72 -10.19 -8.19
C LYS A 363 10.66 -9.16 -7.76
N GLY A 364 10.74 -7.94 -8.30
CA GLY A 364 9.82 -6.88 -7.93
C GLY A 364 9.87 -6.45 -6.46
N LYS A 365 10.92 -6.85 -5.72
CA LYS A 365 11.12 -6.46 -4.32
C LYS A 365 12.08 -5.29 -4.27
N LEU A 366 11.55 -4.10 -4.21
CA LEU A 366 12.37 -2.90 -4.23
C LEU A 366 11.76 -1.76 -3.43
N PHE A 367 12.66 -1.00 -2.80
CA PHE A 367 12.37 0.25 -2.13
C PHE A 367 13.04 1.45 -2.78
N GLU A 368 13.98 1.21 -3.69
CA GLU A 368 14.56 2.31 -4.46
C GLU A 368 13.45 3.09 -5.15
N ASN A 369 13.67 4.37 -5.34
CA ASN A 369 12.73 5.24 -6.04
C ASN A 369 12.44 4.76 -7.46
N ASP A 370 11.20 4.86 -7.88
CA ASP A 370 10.72 4.42 -9.18
C ASP A 370 9.94 5.50 -9.94
N LYS A 371 9.60 5.24 -11.21
CA LYS A 371 8.87 6.22 -12.04
C LYS A 371 7.41 6.40 -11.63
N LYS A 372 6.81 5.42 -10.98
CA LYS A 372 5.39 5.43 -10.62
C LYS A 372 5.15 6.17 -9.30
N TYR A 373 5.91 5.81 -8.27
CA TYR A 373 5.72 6.29 -6.92
C TYR A 373 6.79 7.30 -6.47
N GLY A 374 7.88 7.48 -7.25
CA GLY A 374 9.01 8.28 -6.82
C GLY A 374 9.61 7.72 -5.53
N TYR A 375 9.68 8.53 -4.51
CA TYR A 375 10.15 8.17 -3.16
C TYR A 375 9.02 7.77 -2.20
N SER A 376 7.77 7.70 -2.65
CA SER A 376 6.62 7.47 -1.76
C SER A 376 6.75 6.24 -0.87
N LEU A 377 7.36 5.15 -1.35
CA LEU A 377 7.57 3.94 -0.55
C LEU A 377 8.60 4.15 0.57
N LEU A 378 9.73 4.79 0.24
CA LEU A 378 10.74 5.14 1.23
C LEU A 378 10.19 6.13 2.26
N ASN A 379 9.49 7.17 1.79
CA ASN A 379 8.85 8.15 2.65
C ASN A 379 7.79 7.50 3.57
N SER A 380 6.98 6.58 3.04
CA SER A 380 5.98 5.83 3.81
C SER A 380 6.61 5.01 4.93
N LEU A 381 7.74 4.36 4.63
CA LEU A 381 8.53 3.62 5.60
C LEU A 381 9.04 4.54 6.72
N SER A 382 9.65 5.67 6.34
CA SER A 382 10.20 6.64 7.29
C SER A 382 9.11 7.29 8.14
N LYS A 383 8.00 7.70 7.54
CA LYS A 383 6.83 8.22 8.26
C LYS A 383 6.31 7.23 9.30
N ALA A 384 6.22 5.93 8.95
CA ALA A 384 5.83 4.89 9.89
C ALA A 384 6.87 4.70 11.01
N LEU A 385 8.15 4.67 10.65
CA LEU A 385 9.27 4.46 11.57
C LEU A 385 9.37 5.55 12.64
N PHE A 386 9.17 6.79 12.25
CA PHE A 386 9.23 7.96 13.13
C PHE A 386 7.86 8.37 13.69
N ASN A 387 6.85 7.54 13.51
CA ASN A 387 5.46 7.79 13.96
C ASN A 387 4.88 9.11 13.46
N LEU A 388 5.22 9.49 12.25
CA LEU A 388 4.69 10.69 11.58
C LEU A 388 3.36 10.36 10.91
N SER A 389 2.51 11.36 10.74
CA SER A 389 1.30 11.22 9.92
C SER A 389 1.66 10.94 8.47
N TYR A 390 0.86 10.11 7.79
CA TYR A 390 1.04 9.84 6.35
C TYR A 390 0.90 11.12 5.52
N ILE A 391 -0.03 11.99 5.90
CA ILE A 391 -0.23 13.31 5.30
C ILE A 391 0.31 14.38 6.26
N ASN A 392 1.30 15.14 5.80
CA ASN A 392 1.86 16.27 6.54
C ASN A 392 1.02 17.52 6.27
N ASN A 393 0.58 18.23 7.30
CA ASN A 393 -0.11 19.51 7.34
C ASN A 393 -1.64 19.47 7.36
N TYR A 394 -2.17 19.58 8.57
CA TYR A 394 -3.60 19.80 8.82
C TYR A 394 -3.92 21.31 8.87
N ASN A 395 -4.10 21.96 7.73
CA ASN A 395 -4.61 23.33 7.70
C ASN A 395 -6.14 23.35 7.56
N LEU A 396 -6.85 22.94 8.61
CA LEU A 396 -8.31 22.98 8.68
C LEU A 396 -8.87 24.38 9.05
N ILE A 397 -8.00 25.38 9.23
CA ILE A 397 -8.37 26.72 9.72
C ILE A 397 -9.47 27.38 8.87
N ASN A 398 -9.51 27.11 7.59
CA ASN A 398 -10.48 27.70 6.66
C ASN A 398 -11.86 27.01 6.67
N LEU A 399 -11.98 25.80 7.20
CA LEU A 399 -13.25 25.07 7.28
C LEU A 399 -14.10 25.46 8.49
N ASN A 400 -13.52 26.11 9.49
CA ASN A 400 -14.21 26.47 10.75
C ASN A 400 -15.10 27.70 10.65
N LYS A 401 -15.08 28.46 9.54
CA LYS A 401 -15.81 29.73 9.43
C LYS A 401 -17.31 29.58 9.07
N SER A 402 -17.74 28.43 8.54
CA SER A 402 -19.12 28.14 8.22
C SER A 402 -19.35 26.63 8.10
N THR A 403 -20.58 26.16 8.37
CA THR A 403 -20.90 24.73 8.18
C THR A 403 -20.93 24.40 6.69
N THR A 404 -19.87 23.78 6.20
CA THR A 404 -19.68 23.45 4.78
C THR A 404 -19.85 21.97 4.48
N ILE A 405 -20.16 21.16 5.50
CA ILE A 405 -20.23 19.69 5.44
C ILE A 405 -21.65 19.22 5.76
N ALA A 406 -22.15 18.33 4.92
CA ALA A 406 -23.36 17.55 5.19
C ALA A 406 -23.00 16.07 5.39
N ILE A 407 -23.49 15.45 6.43
CA ILE A 407 -23.47 14.00 6.59
C ILE A 407 -24.86 13.46 6.31
N GLN A 408 -25.00 12.56 5.36
CA GLN A 408 -26.25 11.85 5.13
C GLN A 408 -26.09 10.39 5.57
N ALA A 409 -26.89 9.99 6.55
CA ALA A 409 -26.88 8.65 7.14
C ALA A 409 -28.24 7.98 6.93
N HIS A 410 -28.25 6.85 6.18
CA HIS A 410 -29.46 6.04 6.09
C HIS A 410 -29.50 4.98 7.19
N VAL A 411 -30.44 5.12 8.13
CA VAL A 411 -30.60 4.27 9.31
C VAL A 411 -31.82 3.38 9.15
N TYR A 412 -31.62 2.25 8.49
CA TYR A 412 -32.63 1.19 8.38
C TYR A 412 -32.68 0.32 9.67
N TYR A 413 -31.52 0.05 10.25
CA TYR A 413 -31.37 -0.69 11.52
C TYR A 413 -31.10 0.33 12.63
N GLU A 414 -32.13 0.62 13.44
CA GLU A 414 -32.08 1.65 14.49
C GLU A 414 -31.10 1.32 15.61
N ASP A 415 -30.81 0.05 15.86
CA ASP A 415 -29.82 -0.39 16.84
C ASP A 415 -28.39 0.07 16.52
N LEU A 416 -28.11 0.42 15.25
CA LEU A 416 -26.80 0.92 14.82
C LEU A 416 -26.66 2.46 14.88
N ILE A 417 -27.67 3.19 15.38
CA ILE A 417 -27.57 4.66 15.49
C ILE A 417 -26.42 5.09 16.40
N SER A 418 -26.17 4.32 17.46
CA SER A 418 -25.08 4.61 18.40
C SER A 418 -23.71 4.58 17.70
N GLU A 419 -23.46 3.61 16.84
CA GLU A 419 -22.23 3.50 16.05
C GLU A 419 -22.10 4.71 15.08
N ILE A 420 -23.17 5.05 14.38
CA ILE A 420 -23.17 6.21 13.46
C ILE A 420 -22.86 7.50 14.19
N ILE A 421 -23.49 7.78 15.34
CA ILE A 421 -23.27 9.02 16.09
C ILE A 421 -21.85 9.05 16.66
N GLN A 422 -21.36 7.95 17.22
CA GLN A 422 -19.98 7.85 17.67
C GLN A 422 -18.99 8.20 16.54
N LYS A 423 -19.20 7.67 15.34
CA LYS A 423 -18.33 7.92 14.19
C LYS A 423 -18.45 9.35 13.66
N THR A 424 -19.65 9.90 13.56
CA THR A 424 -19.84 11.29 13.11
C THR A 424 -19.31 12.32 14.11
N ASN A 425 -19.30 12.02 15.40
CA ASN A 425 -18.70 12.87 16.43
C ASN A 425 -17.16 12.98 16.33
N ASN A 426 -16.51 12.16 15.50
CA ASN A 426 -15.10 12.31 15.16
C ASN A 426 -14.82 13.45 14.16
N ILE A 427 -15.86 14.07 13.57
CA ILE A 427 -15.66 15.15 12.60
C ILE A 427 -15.14 16.39 13.33
N PRO A 428 -13.96 16.90 12.94
CA PRO A 428 -13.25 17.95 13.70
C PRO A 428 -13.78 19.36 13.42
N VAL A 429 -14.75 19.51 12.53
CA VAL A 429 -15.33 20.79 12.09
C VAL A 429 -16.85 20.75 12.14
N SER A 430 -17.52 21.92 12.07
CA SER A 430 -18.98 21.99 12.10
C SER A 430 -19.62 21.28 10.91
N PHE A 431 -20.63 20.46 11.16
CA PHE A 431 -21.38 19.72 10.14
C PHE A 431 -22.87 19.65 10.44
N ASP A 432 -23.68 19.47 9.40
CA ASP A 432 -25.12 19.20 9.50
C ASP A 432 -25.38 17.70 9.24
N LEU A 433 -26.26 17.12 10.05
CA LEU A 433 -26.59 15.69 9.99
C LEU A 433 -27.98 15.47 9.39
N TYR A 434 -28.07 14.74 8.30
CA TYR A 434 -29.31 14.32 7.66
C TYR A 434 -29.47 12.82 7.83
N VAL A 435 -30.47 12.40 8.57
CA VAL A 435 -30.79 11.00 8.81
C VAL A 435 -32.05 10.61 8.05
N SER A 436 -32.05 9.45 7.45
CA SER A 436 -33.23 8.86 6.84
C SER A 436 -33.53 7.48 7.45
N THR A 437 -34.81 7.21 7.65
CA THR A 437 -35.34 5.94 8.17
C THR A 437 -36.65 5.58 7.51
N ASP A 438 -37.29 4.47 7.88
CA ASP A 438 -38.48 3.94 7.20
C ASP A 438 -39.78 4.02 8.02
N SER A 439 -39.73 4.44 9.29
CA SER A 439 -40.93 4.52 10.14
C SER A 439 -40.87 5.64 11.19
N GLU A 440 -42.05 6.12 11.64
CA GLU A 440 -42.15 7.08 12.72
C GLU A 440 -41.61 6.56 14.05
N TYR A 441 -41.79 5.27 14.33
CA TYR A 441 -41.21 4.64 15.51
C TYR A 441 -39.67 4.77 15.55
N LYS A 442 -39.00 4.38 14.47
CA LYS A 442 -37.54 4.52 14.36
C LYS A 442 -37.10 5.99 14.41
N LYS A 443 -37.84 6.90 13.74
CA LYS A 443 -37.58 8.34 13.79
C LYS A 443 -37.60 8.85 15.23
N LYS A 444 -38.61 8.48 16.03
CA LYS A 444 -38.67 8.89 17.43
C LYS A 444 -37.47 8.35 18.24
N TYR A 445 -37.12 7.11 18.07
CA TYR A 445 -35.96 6.48 18.71
C TYR A 445 -34.67 7.21 18.34
N ILE A 446 -34.41 7.40 17.05
CA ILE A 446 -33.22 8.07 16.49
C ILE A 446 -33.19 9.54 16.95
N THR A 447 -34.30 10.25 16.98
CA THR A 447 -34.36 11.64 17.45
C THR A 447 -33.87 11.74 18.89
N ASN A 448 -34.38 10.91 19.78
CA ASN A 448 -34.00 10.91 21.19
C ASN A 448 -32.47 10.60 21.33
N TYR A 449 -31.96 9.70 20.54
CA TYR A 449 -30.52 9.36 20.60
C TYR A 449 -29.66 10.54 20.14
N ILE A 450 -30.00 11.16 19.00
CA ILE A 450 -29.25 12.29 18.43
C ILE A 450 -29.24 13.50 19.37
N LEU A 451 -30.38 13.84 19.95
CA LEU A 451 -30.53 14.99 20.88
C LEU A 451 -29.57 14.87 22.09
N ASN A 452 -29.32 13.65 22.56
CA ASN A 452 -28.52 13.42 23.75
C ASN A 452 -27.03 13.16 23.45
N HIS A 453 -26.63 12.79 22.21
CA HIS A 453 -25.29 12.27 21.96
C HIS A 453 -24.58 12.89 20.76
N SER A 454 -25.29 13.61 19.87
CA SER A 454 -24.66 14.16 18.65
C SER A 454 -24.13 15.58 18.85
N ILE A 455 -22.96 15.86 18.27
CA ILE A 455 -22.35 17.21 18.22
C ILE A 455 -22.67 17.95 16.90
N ALA A 456 -23.57 17.43 16.08
CA ALA A 456 -23.96 18.09 14.81
C ALA A 456 -24.51 19.49 15.08
N ASN A 457 -24.14 20.46 14.22
CA ASN A 457 -24.68 21.83 14.30
C ASN A 457 -26.23 21.86 14.21
N LYS A 458 -26.76 21.04 13.30
CA LYS A 458 -28.19 20.74 13.21
C LYS A 458 -28.41 19.35 12.64
N PHE A 459 -29.61 18.82 12.87
CA PHE A 459 -29.98 17.55 12.26
C PHE A 459 -31.44 17.61 11.71
N GLU A 460 -31.69 16.73 10.76
CA GLU A 460 -33.01 16.51 10.17
C GLU A 460 -33.22 15.01 9.93
N ILE A 461 -34.40 14.50 10.32
CA ILE A 461 -34.74 13.09 10.12
C ILE A 461 -35.91 12.98 9.15
N GLY A 462 -35.67 12.38 7.99
CA GLY A 462 -36.65 12.06 6.97
C GLY A 462 -37.16 10.63 7.06
N ILE A 463 -38.47 10.43 6.80
CA ILE A 463 -39.06 9.10 6.65
C ILE A 463 -39.21 8.81 5.17
N PHE A 464 -38.66 7.68 4.74
CA PHE A 464 -38.78 7.18 3.38
C PHE A 464 -39.27 5.73 3.46
N ASN A 465 -40.39 5.46 2.79
CA ASN A 465 -40.85 4.09 2.63
C ASN A 465 -39.66 3.25 2.11
N ASN A 466 -39.57 1.98 2.52
CA ASN A 466 -38.47 1.09 2.14
C ASN A 466 -38.45 0.87 0.61
N LYS A 467 -37.93 1.89 -0.09
CA LYS A 467 -37.80 1.98 -1.55
C LYS A 467 -36.45 2.57 -1.88
N GLY A 468 -35.68 1.85 -2.69
CA GLY A 468 -34.37 2.32 -3.17
C GLY A 468 -33.27 2.35 -2.12
N ARG A 469 -33.45 1.65 -1.01
CA ARG A 469 -32.47 1.46 0.09
C ARG A 469 -31.90 2.81 0.58
N ASP A 470 -30.59 2.92 0.67
CA ASP A 470 -29.82 4.11 1.06
C ASP A 470 -29.74 5.17 -0.07
N VAL A 471 -29.80 4.74 -1.34
CA VAL A 471 -29.59 5.60 -2.50
C VAL A 471 -30.73 6.61 -2.70
N LEU A 472 -31.99 6.16 -2.67
CA LEU A 472 -33.12 7.06 -2.89
C LEU A 472 -33.27 8.11 -1.78
N PRO A 473 -33.17 7.74 -0.48
CA PRO A 473 -33.16 8.73 0.61
C PRO A 473 -32.05 9.76 0.48
N LEU A 474 -30.82 9.36 0.10
CA LEU A 474 -29.71 10.29 -0.16
C LEU A 474 -30.11 11.36 -1.18
N LEU A 475 -30.60 10.92 -2.35
CA LEU A 475 -30.89 11.81 -3.46
C LEU A 475 -32.07 12.76 -3.16
N ILE A 476 -33.12 12.29 -2.51
CA ILE A 476 -34.32 13.11 -2.22
C ILE A 476 -34.04 14.04 -1.05
N GLN A 477 -33.49 13.57 0.05
CA GLN A 477 -33.28 14.35 1.25
C GLN A 477 -32.35 15.53 1.02
N LEU A 478 -31.31 15.35 0.24
CA LEU A 478 -30.33 16.38 -0.05
C LEU A 478 -30.65 17.21 -1.30
N ARG A 479 -31.59 16.81 -2.15
CA ARG A 479 -31.88 17.42 -3.46
C ARG A 479 -31.87 18.94 -3.47
N ARG A 480 -32.63 19.58 -2.53
CA ARG A 480 -32.76 21.03 -2.46
C ARG A 480 -31.73 21.70 -1.57
N LYS A 481 -30.97 20.91 -0.79
CA LYS A 481 -30.08 21.36 0.29
C LYS A 481 -28.63 21.26 -0.06
N ILE A 482 -28.26 20.32 -0.94
CA ILE A 482 -26.90 19.97 -1.22
C ILE A 482 -26.04 21.15 -1.70
N LYS A 483 -26.63 22.12 -2.40
CA LYS A 483 -25.93 23.33 -2.90
C LYS A 483 -25.32 24.21 -1.80
N LYS A 484 -25.76 24.05 -0.56
CA LYS A 484 -25.25 24.83 0.58
C LYS A 484 -23.91 24.33 1.06
N TYR A 485 -23.54 23.09 0.70
CA TYR A 485 -22.39 22.41 1.21
C TYR A 485 -21.27 22.35 0.16
N LYS A 486 -20.03 22.33 0.65
CA LYS A 486 -18.84 22.10 -0.16
C LYS A 486 -18.56 20.61 -0.29
N TYR A 487 -18.74 19.88 0.83
CA TYR A 487 -18.53 18.44 0.96
C TYR A 487 -19.75 17.74 1.54
N PHE A 488 -19.90 16.48 1.20
CA PHE A 488 -20.82 15.61 1.91
C PHE A 488 -20.21 14.22 2.09
N CYS A 489 -20.64 13.54 3.16
CA CYS A 489 -20.36 12.13 3.38
C CYS A 489 -21.65 11.35 3.35
N HIS A 490 -21.67 10.24 2.63
CA HIS A 490 -22.79 9.29 2.64
C HIS A 490 -22.40 8.02 3.36
N ILE A 491 -23.21 7.62 4.34
CA ILE A 491 -23.06 6.38 5.12
C ILE A 491 -24.43 5.73 5.37
N HIS A 492 -24.43 4.46 5.72
CA HIS A 492 -25.68 3.77 6.07
C HIS A 492 -25.46 2.56 6.99
N THR A 493 -26.54 2.14 7.68
CA THR A 493 -26.55 0.92 8.48
C THR A 493 -26.53 -0.31 7.58
N LYS A 494 -25.37 -0.95 7.45
CA LYS A 494 -25.17 -2.14 6.61
C LYS A 494 -25.10 -3.40 7.47
N LYS A 495 -26.09 -4.30 7.33
CA LYS A 495 -26.04 -5.65 7.86
C LYS A 495 -26.15 -6.62 6.68
N SER A 496 -25.03 -6.97 6.04
CA SER A 496 -25.02 -7.88 4.87
C SER A 496 -25.39 -9.30 5.28
N LEU A 497 -26.66 -9.55 5.50
CA LEU A 497 -27.22 -10.82 6.04
C LEU A 497 -26.88 -12.07 5.21
N HIS A 498 -26.44 -11.87 3.95
CA HIS A 498 -26.03 -12.96 3.05
C HIS A 498 -24.56 -13.33 3.19
N ASN A 499 -23.77 -12.60 4.00
CA ASN A 499 -22.34 -12.79 4.15
C ASN A 499 -21.95 -12.84 5.63
N ASN A 500 -21.09 -13.78 6.00
CA ASN A 500 -20.59 -13.93 7.37
C ASN A 500 -19.65 -12.80 7.82
N PHE A 501 -19.37 -11.80 6.95
CA PHE A 501 -18.47 -10.67 7.21
C PHE A 501 -19.15 -9.29 7.06
N GLY A 502 -20.48 -9.24 7.16
CA GLY A 502 -21.23 -7.97 6.96
C GLY A 502 -20.86 -6.89 7.96
N ASP A 503 -20.72 -7.24 9.24
CA ASP A 503 -20.33 -6.32 10.31
C ASP A 503 -18.87 -5.88 10.18
N GLU A 504 -17.97 -6.81 9.85
CA GLU A 504 -16.57 -6.47 9.59
C GLU A 504 -16.43 -5.51 8.40
N TRP A 505 -17.19 -5.74 7.33
CA TRP A 505 -17.19 -4.84 6.18
C TRP A 505 -17.74 -3.46 6.52
N ARG A 506 -18.82 -3.35 7.31
CA ARG A 506 -19.34 -2.07 7.79
C ARG A 506 -18.29 -1.34 8.64
N ASN A 507 -17.68 -2.05 9.59
CA ASN A 507 -16.64 -1.48 10.44
C ASN A 507 -15.44 -0.98 9.62
N TYR A 508 -15.01 -1.74 8.62
CA TYR A 508 -13.98 -1.33 7.68
C TYR A 508 -14.34 -0.01 6.97
N LEU A 509 -15.56 0.09 6.42
CA LEU A 509 -16.01 1.30 5.73
C LEU A 509 -16.05 2.51 6.69
N PHE A 510 -16.62 2.34 7.86
CA PHE A 510 -16.71 3.40 8.86
C PHE A 510 -15.34 3.83 9.37
N ASN A 511 -14.45 2.91 9.66
CA ASN A 511 -13.12 3.23 10.17
C ASN A 511 -12.27 3.96 9.13
N ASN A 512 -12.43 3.65 7.87
CA ASN A 512 -11.69 4.34 6.80
C ASN A 512 -12.27 5.72 6.47
N LEU A 513 -13.58 5.96 6.67
CA LEU A 513 -14.22 7.24 6.35
C LEU A 513 -14.36 8.16 7.56
N LEU A 514 -14.60 7.60 8.75
CA LEU A 514 -14.97 8.31 9.97
C LEU A 514 -14.27 7.72 11.21
N GLY A 515 -13.13 7.06 11.06
CA GLY A 515 -12.43 6.30 12.10
C GLY A 515 -12.11 7.12 13.34
N ASP A 516 -11.39 8.21 13.14
CA ASP A 516 -11.02 9.17 14.17
C ASP A 516 -10.86 10.59 13.58
N LYS A 517 -10.56 11.57 14.45
CA LYS A 517 -10.37 12.97 14.04
C LYS A 517 -9.20 13.14 13.06
N ALA A 518 -8.13 12.35 13.18
CA ALA A 518 -6.97 12.44 12.32
C ALA A 518 -7.31 12.00 10.89
N ILE A 519 -7.95 10.84 10.74
CA ILE A 519 -8.40 10.31 9.45
C ILE A 519 -9.32 11.30 8.71
N ILE A 520 -10.29 11.88 9.42
CA ILE A 520 -11.23 12.84 8.81
C ILE A 520 -10.51 14.13 8.44
N SER A 521 -9.60 14.60 9.30
CA SER A 521 -8.77 15.77 9.01
C SER A 521 -7.93 15.56 7.74
N GLU A 522 -7.33 14.40 7.57
CA GLU A 522 -6.59 14.04 6.37
C GLU A 522 -7.48 14.07 5.12
N ILE A 523 -8.66 13.46 5.17
CA ILE A 523 -9.62 13.47 4.05
C ILE A 523 -9.99 14.88 3.65
N LEU A 524 -10.32 15.73 4.63
CA LEU A 524 -10.71 17.12 4.37
C LEU A 524 -9.55 17.97 3.84
N THR A 525 -8.34 17.78 4.37
CA THR A 525 -7.11 18.43 3.89
C THR A 525 -6.83 18.05 2.45
N GLU A 526 -6.94 16.78 2.09
CA GLU A 526 -6.76 16.34 0.71
C GLU A 526 -7.76 17.00 -0.26
N PHE A 527 -9.00 17.18 0.15
CA PHE A 527 -9.96 17.90 -0.65
C PHE A 527 -9.62 19.40 -0.81
N GLU A 528 -9.04 20.04 0.21
CA GLU A 528 -8.63 21.45 0.12
C GLU A 528 -7.39 21.61 -0.74
N ASP A 529 -6.38 20.78 -0.53
CA ASP A 529 -5.09 20.87 -1.25
C ASP A 529 -5.22 20.48 -2.73
N LYS A 530 -6.10 19.51 -3.02
CA LYS A 530 -6.28 18.96 -4.36
C LYS A 530 -7.60 19.45 -4.97
N MET A 531 -7.56 20.58 -5.66
CA MET A 531 -8.76 21.23 -6.21
C MET A 531 -9.65 20.30 -7.05
N ASN A 532 -9.05 19.44 -7.86
CA ASN A 532 -9.77 18.52 -8.75
C ASN A 532 -10.06 17.15 -8.15
N LEU A 533 -9.77 16.92 -6.87
CA LEU A 533 -10.20 15.70 -6.18
C LEU A 533 -11.71 15.81 -5.88
N GLY A 534 -12.50 14.90 -6.45
CA GLY A 534 -13.98 14.97 -6.43
C GLY A 534 -14.63 14.02 -5.43
N ILE A 535 -14.06 12.82 -5.25
CA ILE A 535 -14.62 11.78 -4.38
C ILE A 535 -13.51 10.96 -3.75
N ILE A 536 -13.69 10.59 -2.48
CA ILE A 536 -12.81 9.70 -1.71
C ILE A 536 -13.66 8.56 -1.15
N PHE A 537 -13.21 7.32 -1.33
CA PHE A 537 -13.87 6.14 -0.77
C PHE A 537 -12.87 5.06 -0.41
N PRO A 538 -13.23 4.13 0.51
CA PRO A 538 -12.34 3.04 0.89
C PRO A 538 -12.04 2.10 -0.28
N GLU A 539 -10.86 1.52 -0.29
CA GLU A 539 -10.56 0.40 -1.17
C GLU A 539 -11.53 -0.77 -0.93
N ILE A 540 -11.59 -1.68 -1.89
CA ILE A 540 -12.46 -2.84 -1.73
C ILE A 540 -12.02 -3.68 -0.53
N TYR A 541 -12.96 -3.98 0.38
CA TYR A 541 -12.68 -4.87 1.50
C TYR A 541 -12.26 -6.24 0.98
N TYR A 542 -11.16 -6.78 1.48
CA TYR A 542 -10.53 -7.96 0.89
C TYR A 542 -11.45 -9.20 0.82
N LYS A 543 -12.33 -9.42 1.83
CA LYS A 543 -13.30 -10.53 1.80
C LYS A 543 -14.35 -10.34 0.69
N VAL A 544 -14.76 -9.10 0.42
CA VAL A 544 -15.64 -8.74 -0.72
C VAL A 544 -14.94 -9.02 -2.04
N PHE A 545 -13.67 -8.60 -2.17
CA PHE A 545 -12.88 -8.88 -3.36
C PHE A 545 -12.74 -10.37 -3.62
N ILE A 546 -12.41 -11.16 -2.62
CA ILE A 546 -12.23 -12.61 -2.75
C ILE A 546 -13.54 -13.29 -3.16
N THR A 547 -14.67 -12.83 -2.60
CA THR A 547 -15.98 -13.42 -2.84
C THR A 547 -16.53 -13.04 -4.23
N TYR A 548 -16.43 -11.77 -4.60
CA TYR A 548 -17.11 -11.24 -5.79
C TYR A 548 -16.17 -10.73 -6.89
N GLY A 549 -14.90 -10.42 -6.59
CA GLY A 549 -13.89 -9.87 -7.50
C GLY A 549 -13.92 -8.34 -7.60
N LYS A 550 -13.10 -7.81 -8.51
CA LYS A 550 -12.92 -6.37 -8.72
C LYS A 550 -14.04 -5.76 -9.57
N ASN A 551 -14.44 -6.45 -10.60
CA ASN A 551 -15.43 -5.99 -11.58
C ASN A 551 -16.81 -6.56 -11.26
N ILE A 552 -17.48 -5.97 -10.27
CA ILE A 552 -18.85 -6.35 -9.96
C ILE A 552 -19.81 -5.50 -10.82
N LEU A 553 -19.69 -5.64 -12.14
CA LEU A 553 -20.66 -5.05 -13.05
C LEU A 553 -22.03 -5.73 -12.85
N GLY A 554 -22.05 -7.06 -12.71
CA GLY A 554 -23.26 -7.84 -12.54
C GLY A 554 -24.26 -7.58 -13.66
N ALA A 555 -25.55 -7.53 -13.31
CA ALA A 555 -26.63 -7.21 -14.22
C ALA A 555 -26.86 -5.69 -14.39
N ASN A 556 -25.88 -4.83 -13.99
CA ASN A 556 -26.10 -3.38 -13.86
C ASN A 556 -25.79 -2.56 -15.12
N LEU A 557 -25.22 -3.14 -16.17
CA LEU A 557 -24.82 -2.39 -17.37
C LEU A 557 -25.99 -1.58 -17.96
N LYS A 558 -27.15 -2.21 -18.14
CA LYS A 558 -28.34 -1.52 -18.70
C LYS A 558 -28.81 -0.34 -17.82
N SER A 559 -28.82 -0.50 -16.50
CA SER A 559 -29.19 0.57 -15.57
C SER A 559 -28.18 1.71 -15.58
N MET A 560 -26.88 1.40 -15.62
CA MET A 560 -25.79 2.39 -15.74
C MET A 560 -25.90 3.17 -17.06
N GLU A 561 -26.06 2.50 -18.19
CA GLU A 561 -26.22 3.14 -19.51
C GLU A 561 -27.43 4.05 -19.57
N SER A 562 -28.57 3.57 -19.05
CA SER A 562 -29.80 4.39 -18.95
C SER A 562 -29.61 5.65 -18.12
N LEU A 563 -28.90 5.55 -17.00
CA LEU A 563 -28.57 6.67 -16.13
C LEU A 563 -27.62 7.65 -16.81
N LEU A 564 -26.51 7.16 -17.35
CA LEU A 564 -25.52 8.02 -18.00
C LEU A 564 -26.07 8.71 -19.23
N LYS A 565 -26.95 8.05 -19.99
CA LYS A 565 -27.64 8.69 -21.13
C LYS A 565 -28.43 9.94 -20.72
N LYS A 566 -28.95 9.98 -19.49
CA LYS A 566 -29.70 11.14 -18.95
C LYS A 566 -28.79 12.22 -18.37
N ILE A 567 -27.63 11.84 -17.79
CA ILE A 567 -26.75 12.74 -17.04
C ILE A 567 -25.61 13.23 -17.92
N ALA A 568 -25.05 12.33 -18.69
CA ALA A 568 -23.82 12.52 -19.46
C ALA A 568 -23.89 11.74 -20.77
N PRO A 569 -24.74 12.15 -21.73
CA PRO A 569 -25.12 11.37 -22.91
C PRO A 569 -23.97 10.97 -23.83
N TYR A 570 -22.81 11.61 -23.68
CA TYR A 570 -21.61 11.33 -24.48
C TYR A 570 -20.64 10.36 -23.79
N LEU A 571 -20.92 9.94 -22.55
CA LEU A 571 -20.07 9.00 -21.82
C LEU A 571 -20.41 7.56 -22.18
N LYS A 572 -19.37 6.78 -22.49
CA LYS A 572 -19.46 5.33 -22.59
C LYS A 572 -18.85 4.64 -21.38
N ILE A 573 -19.47 3.53 -21.00
CA ILE A 573 -19.01 2.71 -19.88
C ILE A 573 -17.83 1.87 -20.33
N SER A 574 -16.70 2.01 -19.64
CA SER A 574 -15.58 1.08 -19.78
C SER A 574 -15.78 -0.09 -18.81
N ILE A 575 -15.97 -1.29 -19.37
CA ILE A 575 -16.21 -2.50 -18.56
C ILE A 575 -14.88 -3.03 -17.96
N LYS A 576 -13.75 -2.68 -18.57
CA LYS A 576 -12.46 -3.30 -18.22
C LYS A 576 -11.95 -2.92 -16.82
N ASN A 577 -12.24 -1.71 -16.38
CA ASN A 577 -11.72 -1.17 -15.10
C ASN A 577 -12.81 -0.38 -14.36
N LEU A 578 -13.85 -1.08 -13.91
CA LEU A 578 -14.94 -0.47 -13.16
C LEU A 578 -14.52 -0.29 -11.69
N ASP A 579 -14.22 0.94 -11.29
CA ASP A 579 -14.09 1.34 -9.89
C ASP A 579 -15.34 2.09 -9.43
N PHE A 580 -15.72 1.91 -8.17
CA PHE A 580 -16.84 2.62 -7.55
C PHE A 580 -16.78 2.44 -6.02
N PRO A 581 -17.42 3.31 -5.23
CA PRO A 581 -17.48 3.17 -3.77
C PRO A 581 -18.33 1.95 -3.39
N MET A 582 -17.66 0.80 -3.30
CA MET A 582 -18.32 -0.47 -3.05
C MET A 582 -18.93 -0.51 -1.64
N GLY A 583 -20.24 -0.69 -1.58
CA GLY A 583 -21.01 -0.49 -0.35
C GLY A 583 -21.61 0.93 -0.22
N ASN A 584 -21.49 1.74 -1.25
CA ASN A 584 -22.09 3.09 -1.40
C ASN A 584 -21.80 4.05 -0.24
N MET A 585 -20.62 3.96 0.41
CA MET A 585 -20.18 4.88 1.45
C MET A 585 -18.94 5.64 0.99
N PHE A 586 -18.98 6.97 1.07
CA PHE A 586 -17.92 7.82 0.52
C PHE A 586 -18.01 9.27 0.99
N TRP A 587 -16.93 10.02 0.82
CA TRP A 587 -16.88 11.47 0.86
C TRP A 587 -16.83 12.05 -0.55
N ALA A 588 -17.54 13.14 -0.81
CA ALA A 588 -17.47 13.81 -2.11
C ALA A 588 -17.56 15.33 -2.03
N LYS A 589 -16.89 16.02 -2.98
CA LYS A 589 -17.19 17.41 -3.30
C LYS A 589 -18.55 17.48 -3.97
N VAL A 590 -19.43 18.35 -3.51
CA VAL A 590 -20.77 18.51 -4.10
C VAL A 590 -20.68 18.81 -5.60
N LYS A 591 -19.75 19.67 -6.01
CA LYS A 591 -19.56 20.05 -7.42
C LYS A 591 -19.22 18.89 -8.33
N SER A 592 -18.59 17.84 -7.83
CA SER A 592 -18.15 16.70 -8.65
C SER A 592 -19.26 15.74 -9.05
N VAL A 593 -20.39 15.75 -8.31
CA VAL A 593 -21.50 14.79 -8.51
C VAL A 593 -22.87 15.45 -8.53
N PHE A 594 -22.92 16.78 -8.63
CA PHE A 594 -24.11 17.58 -8.40
C PHE A 594 -25.30 17.22 -9.29
N GLN A 595 -25.08 16.83 -10.53
CA GLN A 595 -26.12 16.57 -11.53
C GLN A 595 -27.09 15.47 -11.09
N ILE A 596 -26.64 14.46 -10.35
CA ILE A 596 -27.48 13.33 -9.96
C ILE A 596 -28.63 13.76 -9.02
N PHE A 597 -28.43 14.81 -8.21
CA PHE A 597 -29.44 15.32 -7.28
C PHE A 597 -30.56 16.06 -7.98
N HIS A 598 -30.40 16.45 -9.24
CA HIS A 598 -31.41 17.15 -10.03
C HIS A 598 -32.35 16.24 -10.81
N LEU A 599 -31.97 14.97 -10.95
CA LEU A 599 -32.80 14.05 -11.70
C LEU A 599 -34.01 13.55 -10.88
N ASN A 600 -35.14 13.39 -11.56
CA ASN A 600 -36.30 12.79 -10.93
C ASN A 600 -36.33 11.29 -11.20
N PHE A 601 -35.81 10.52 -10.25
CA PHE A 601 -35.74 9.07 -10.36
C PHE A 601 -36.80 8.35 -9.52
N TYR A 602 -37.60 9.04 -8.74
CA TYR A 602 -38.48 8.44 -7.73
C TYR A 602 -39.27 7.24 -8.25
N GLU A 603 -39.95 7.43 -9.41
CA GLU A 603 -40.77 6.38 -10.01
C GLU A 603 -39.97 5.19 -10.54
N GLN A 604 -38.69 5.39 -10.83
CA GLN A 604 -37.83 4.34 -11.40
C GLN A 604 -37.27 3.39 -10.34
N PHE A 605 -37.32 3.77 -9.07
CA PHE A 605 -36.88 2.89 -7.99
C PHE A 605 -37.94 1.81 -7.74
N PRO A 606 -37.58 0.54 -7.74
CA PRO A 606 -38.50 -0.53 -7.37
C PRO A 606 -38.79 -0.49 -5.86
N LYS A 607 -39.94 -1.04 -5.45
CA LYS A 607 -40.18 -1.41 -4.05
C LYS A 607 -39.14 -2.45 -3.66
N GLU A 608 -38.71 -2.44 -2.39
CA GLU A 608 -37.78 -3.44 -1.89
C GLU A 608 -38.41 -4.82 -1.91
N ASN A 609 -37.78 -5.75 -2.60
CA ASN A 609 -38.17 -7.15 -2.73
C ASN A 609 -36.94 -8.06 -2.75
N LYS A 610 -35.96 -7.75 -1.88
CA LYS A 610 -34.69 -8.51 -1.74
C LYS A 610 -33.91 -8.62 -3.06
N GLN A 611 -34.01 -7.63 -3.96
CA GLN A 611 -33.26 -7.62 -5.21
C GLN A 611 -31.76 -7.61 -4.91
N ILE A 612 -31.05 -8.55 -5.52
CA ILE A 612 -29.60 -8.69 -5.30
C ILE A 612 -28.83 -7.76 -6.24
N ASP A 613 -29.30 -7.55 -7.47
CA ASP A 613 -28.57 -6.82 -8.51
C ASP A 613 -29.52 -6.29 -9.63
N GLY A 614 -28.98 -5.53 -10.61
CA GLY A 614 -29.67 -5.13 -11.82
C GLY A 614 -30.66 -3.96 -11.73
N THR A 615 -30.80 -3.33 -10.55
CA THR A 615 -31.75 -2.22 -10.35
C THR A 615 -31.07 -0.86 -10.51
N ILE A 616 -31.90 0.21 -10.56
CA ILE A 616 -31.39 1.59 -10.68
C ILE A 616 -30.47 1.99 -9.52
N MET A 617 -30.73 1.52 -8.28
CA MET A 617 -29.90 1.82 -7.12
C MET A 617 -28.51 1.19 -7.28
N HIS A 618 -28.40 -0.04 -7.77
CA HIS A 618 -27.13 -0.68 -8.04
C HIS A 618 -26.38 -0.01 -9.22
N GLY A 619 -27.13 0.52 -10.19
CA GLY A 619 -26.57 1.34 -11.27
C GLY A 619 -26.00 2.66 -10.75
N ILE A 620 -26.71 3.34 -9.82
CA ILE A 620 -26.25 4.60 -9.21
C ILE A 620 -24.98 4.38 -8.40
N GLU A 621 -24.90 3.32 -7.59
CA GLU A 621 -23.68 2.97 -6.84
C GLU A 621 -22.44 2.91 -7.75
N ARG A 622 -22.61 2.44 -8.97
CA ARG A 622 -21.49 2.22 -9.93
C ARG A 622 -21.16 3.42 -10.80
N ILE A 623 -22.03 4.41 -10.91
CA ILE A 623 -21.77 5.56 -11.78
C ILE A 623 -21.12 6.76 -11.09
N TRP A 624 -20.92 6.74 -9.78
CA TRP A 624 -20.33 7.89 -9.06
C TRP A 624 -19.02 8.37 -9.69
N ILE A 625 -18.11 7.44 -10.05
CA ILE A 625 -16.84 7.78 -10.68
C ILE A 625 -17.05 8.42 -12.07
N TYR A 626 -18.02 7.94 -12.84
CA TYR A 626 -18.34 8.52 -14.14
C TYR A 626 -18.81 9.96 -14.03
N LEU A 627 -19.62 10.28 -13.01
CA LEU A 627 -20.06 11.64 -12.75
C LEU A 627 -18.89 12.55 -12.37
N VAL A 628 -18.04 12.08 -11.49
CA VAL A 628 -16.84 12.78 -11.05
C VAL A 628 -15.95 13.13 -12.26
N LYS A 629 -15.69 12.16 -13.12
CA LYS A 629 -14.86 12.37 -14.33
C LYS A 629 -15.55 13.25 -15.38
N TYR A 630 -16.85 13.12 -15.54
CA TYR A 630 -17.62 14.00 -16.43
C TYR A 630 -17.50 15.47 -16.05
N ASN A 631 -17.36 15.75 -14.74
CA ASN A 631 -17.15 17.08 -14.20
C ASN A 631 -15.69 17.50 -14.10
N HIS A 632 -14.78 16.76 -14.77
CA HIS A 632 -13.33 17.02 -14.77
C HIS A 632 -12.67 16.91 -13.39
N PHE A 633 -13.25 16.12 -12.51
CA PHE A 633 -12.61 15.73 -11.25
C PHE A 633 -12.03 14.32 -11.36
N TYR A 634 -11.15 13.97 -10.39
CA TYR A 634 -10.64 12.62 -10.20
C TYR A 634 -11.11 12.05 -8.86
N TYR A 635 -10.88 10.78 -8.65
CA TYR A 635 -11.22 10.09 -7.41
C TYR A 635 -9.97 9.57 -6.71
N LYS A 636 -10.08 9.32 -5.41
CA LYS A 636 -9.06 8.64 -4.61
C LYS A 636 -9.67 7.50 -3.82
N LYS A 637 -8.98 6.35 -3.83
CA LYS A 637 -9.25 5.26 -2.91
C LYS A 637 -8.34 5.41 -1.69
N ILE A 638 -8.87 5.10 -0.52
CA ILE A 638 -8.13 5.20 0.75
C ILE A 638 -8.12 3.89 1.50
N PHE A 639 -7.06 3.69 2.25
CA PHE A 639 -6.91 2.60 3.20
C PHE A 639 -6.28 3.18 4.48
N LYS A 640 -7.11 3.70 5.38
CA LYS A 640 -6.67 4.40 6.61
C LYS A 640 -6.63 3.49 7.83
N HIS A 641 -7.46 2.47 7.82
CA HIS A 641 -7.65 1.56 8.95
C HIS A 641 -7.97 0.14 8.49
N LEU A 642 -7.52 -0.85 9.26
CA LEU A 642 -7.81 -2.28 9.07
C LEU A 642 -9.25 -2.63 9.42
#